data_a07a254f4c5d190e4bd0a3cae706d70c
#
_entry.id   a07a254f4c5d190e4bd0a3cae706d70c
#
_cell.length_a   1.000
_cell.length_b   1.000
_cell.length_c   1.000
_cell.angle_alpha   90.00
_cell.angle_beta   90.00
_cell.angle_gamma   90.00
#
_symmetry.space_group_name_H-M   'P 1'
#
loop_
_entity.id
_entity.type
_entity.pdbx_description
1 polymer ?
#
loop_
_entity_poly.entity_id
_entity_poly.type
_entity_poly.pdbx_seq_one_letter_code
_entity_poly.pdbx_strand_id
1 'polypeptide(L)'
;ALPGAGANLGRLHLYARLDAHVNGNGGGGSDNAGANSGVVDDPSGVPVVFSTNTVTNAVNRAYAVPTYMALAATSARAASVGYAGTASDGLTQLDSARVLTPYNSAPGGHVVATEDVTPGGGHEVTLALGFGRTQAQSVSVTEASIAHPFGLTAASYLRGWVSYDASLRTPPGNLRGSYYLSANVLKASEDKTFPGAIVASLASPWGQSVQAGVNSGGKPSYFGSYREVFARDLYEAFTGLLADGDIGTARAATRFLFDRQQLPDGSMPRNSLLNGKAAPDTGGTQLDEAAYPILMAYLAGLGGDAALWKGHIEPAADFLVANGPSLGVERWEEQSGYSPSTIAAEIAGLTAASAIAASHGDAARARLYQATADYFQRSIKGWTVTTSGPDGPRYFIRLSKTGDPNAAISYNLGNGGPTLDQRAVIDGGFQELTRLGELPVSDPDVRASLGILDKQISVSTPSGTGYYRYGNDAGQGSADGYGDCYQPSQTTCAPSGAPWPPTGKGTGHLWPNLSGERAESDLAAGDRRGAQSLLQAIINFSSGVGLVPEQDWENPDLPASPYGSDPATASIGFTDGKAAGSASPLTWAQAQEVRLIASLGAGRNVDTPAVTTARYITHGAPGMLPVTITAPAAGSTLAVTSTTVTGKTAAGASVTIASADTTTGASAAVTSTTAASDGSFSATVPVSFGSNAITVTATANGGRSTGYAQVTVTNEGGGSTVLDVTDPSGDDNGPGTYQYPTASDFHAGAFDMTRFQVLSDGTFSYLRATLRNLDPTFGQTDGAQLLDVYVHVPGAASTSTQAAFASRNYAIASAGAWSQRVEVQGFAPPVWVNAGGGSVGTAFALAVQADKTITIALPEAQFGTPGSGWGFSVVLTGQDGFSPDQARSFTPTPGAFSFGVCASGGTAPVCSADPNTVPKAVDVLTPAGVSQATELDPTVGPVAIQPVTVP
;
A
#
# COMPACT_ATOMS: atom_id res chain seq x y z
N ALA A 1 -34.31 -23.22 18.29
CA ALA A 1 -35.55 -23.70 18.92
C ALA A 1 -36.14 -22.54 19.74
N LEU A 2 -37.46 -22.28 19.60
CA LEU A 2 -38.16 -21.31 20.44
C LEU A 2 -38.58 -22.00 21.76
N PRO A 3 -37.93 -21.72 22.88
CA PRO A 3 -38.28 -22.35 24.14
C PRO A 3 -39.71 -21.96 24.56
N GLY A 4 -40.54 -22.94 24.90
CA GLY A 4 -41.88 -22.72 25.37
C GLY A 4 -43.00 -22.62 24.32
N ALA A 5 -42.71 -22.76 23.04
CA ALA A 5 -43.68 -22.58 21.94
C ALA A 5 -44.54 -23.82 21.62
N GLY A 6 -44.33 -24.94 22.28
CA GLY A 6 -44.88 -26.26 21.90
C GLY A 6 -46.42 -26.35 21.73
N ALA A 7 -47.22 -25.51 22.41
CA ALA A 7 -48.66 -25.55 22.31
C ALA A 7 -49.27 -24.53 21.30
N ASN A 8 -48.47 -23.61 20.78
CA ASN A 8 -48.94 -22.49 19.93
C ASN A 8 -48.23 -22.37 18.58
N LEU A 9 -47.41 -23.36 18.19
CA LEU A 9 -46.64 -23.29 16.92
C LEU A 9 -47.53 -23.08 15.69
N GLY A 10 -48.76 -23.56 15.67
CA GLY A 10 -49.72 -23.35 14.58
C GLY A 10 -50.26 -21.92 14.46
N ARG A 11 -49.91 -21.02 15.38
CA ARG A 11 -50.30 -19.61 15.39
C ARG A 11 -49.10 -18.66 15.12
N LEU A 12 -47.88 -19.20 15.03
CA LEU A 12 -46.68 -18.42 14.77
C LEU A 12 -46.40 -18.43 13.29
N HIS A 13 -46.14 -17.27 12.75
CA HIS A 13 -45.60 -17.10 11.43
C HIS A 13 -44.10 -16.84 11.55
N LEU A 14 -43.31 -17.46 10.66
CA LEU A 14 -41.86 -17.29 10.56
C LEU A 14 -41.56 -16.60 9.25
N TYR A 15 -40.79 -15.54 9.36
CA TYR A 15 -40.36 -14.75 8.20
C TYR A 15 -38.84 -14.72 8.11
N ALA A 16 -38.29 -14.83 6.92
CA ALA A 16 -36.91 -14.55 6.62
C ALA A 16 -36.80 -13.18 5.98
N ARG A 17 -35.93 -12.32 6.49
CA ARG A 17 -35.63 -10.99 5.90
C ARG A 17 -34.17 -10.95 5.48
N LEU A 18 -33.95 -10.62 4.23
CA LEU A 18 -32.64 -10.41 3.63
C LEU A 18 -32.41 -8.92 3.42
N ASP A 19 -31.45 -8.37 4.12
CA ASP A 19 -30.96 -7.00 3.96
C ASP A 19 -29.59 -7.09 3.29
N ALA A 20 -29.59 -7.07 1.97
CA ALA A 20 -28.40 -7.32 1.17
C ALA A 20 -27.81 -6.01 0.63
N HIS A 21 -26.51 -5.87 0.78
CA HIS A 21 -25.71 -4.80 0.17
C HIS A 21 -24.91 -5.37 -0.99
N VAL A 22 -25.59 -5.76 -2.05
CA VAL A 22 -25.00 -6.44 -3.20
C VAL A 22 -24.02 -5.51 -3.91
N ASN A 23 -22.82 -6.00 -4.17
CA ASN A 23 -21.68 -5.20 -4.69
C ASN A 23 -21.31 -3.99 -3.82
N GLY A 24 -21.52 -4.07 -2.50
CA GLY A 24 -21.29 -2.96 -1.59
C GLY A 24 -22.27 -1.79 -1.77
N ASN A 25 -23.29 -1.96 -2.57
CA ASN A 25 -24.33 -0.96 -2.83
C ASN A 25 -25.53 -1.17 -1.89
N GLY A 26 -26.48 -0.26 -1.92
CA GLY A 26 -27.75 -0.42 -1.20
C GLY A 26 -27.91 0.49 0.00
N GLY A 27 -26.96 1.39 0.29
CA GLY A 27 -27.12 2.38 1.35
C GLY A 27 -28.19 3.44 1.06
N GLY A 28 -28.67 3.53 -0.20
CA GLY A 28 -29.75 4.43 -0.60
C GLY A 28 -29.40 5.90 -0.68
N GLY A 29 -28.12 6.28 -0.45
CA GLY A 29 -27.65 7.66 -0.55
C GLY A 29 -27.13 8.02 -1.94
N SER A 30 -27.06 9.31 -2.23
CA SER A 30 -26.51 9.82 -3.50
C SER A 30 -25.04 9.51 -3.69
N ASP A 31 -24.29 9.35 -2.59
CA ASP A 31 -22.87 9.03 -2.56
C ASP A 31 -22.59 7.54 -2.69
N ASN A 32 -23.62 6.74 -2.58
CA ASN A 32 -23.60 5.33 -2.79
C ASN A 32 -23.89 5.07 -4.27
N ALA A 33 -22.86 4.93 -5.08
CA ALA A 33 -22.98 4.78 -6.55
C ALA A 33 -23.82 3.59 -7.00
N GLY A 34 -24.60 3.02 -6.15
CA GLY A 34 -25.49 1.97 -6.48
C GLY A 34 -26.55 1.71 -5.43
N ALA A 35 -27.71 2.05 -5.79
CA ALA A 35 -28.87 1.45 -5.21
C ALA A 35 -28.92 -0.03 -5.62
N ASN A 36 -29.30 -0.90 -4.70
CA ASN A 36 -29.74 -2.24 -5.07
C ASN A 36 -31.13 -2.17 -5.68
N SER A 37 -31.47 -3.14 -6.49
CA SER A 37 -32.82 -3.36 -6.99
C SER A 37 -33.35 -4.71 -6.50
N GLY A 38 -34.65 -4.85 -6.40
CA GLY A 38 -35.29 -6.09 -6.00
C GLY A 38 -36.44 -6.47 -6.89
N VAL A 39 -36.61 -7.75 -7.13
CA VAL A 39 -37.79 -8.32 -7.82
C VAL A 39 -38.23 -9.61 -7.13
N VAL A 40 -39.49 -9.93 -7.20
CA VAL A 40 -39.98 -11.30 -6.97
C VAL A 40 -40.02 -11.96 -8.34
N ASP A 41 -39.22 -13.02 -8.52
CA ASP A 41 -39.09 -13.72 -9.80
C ASP A 41 -40.43 -14.40 -10.20
N ASP A 42 -40.82 -14.25 -11.45
CA ASP A 42 -42.00 -14.90 -12.00
C ASP A 42 -41.55 -15.96 -13.04
N PRO A 43 -41.92 -17.24 -12.92
CA PRO A 43 -42.99 -17.77 -12.07
C PRO A 43 -42.54 -18.35 -10.72
N SER A 44 -41.24 -18.36 -10.37
CA SER A 44 -40.75 -19.09 -9.17
C SER A 44 -41.27 -18.51 -7.84
N GLY A 45 -41.58 -17.20 -7.81
CA GLY A 45 -41.95 -16.51 -6.57
C GLY A 45 -40.79 -16.18 -5.65
N VAL A 46 -39.58 -16.47 -6.08
CA VAL A 46 -38.34 -16.28 -5.28
C VAL A 46 -37.96 -14.80 -5.29
N PRO A 47 -37.77 -14.16 -4.13
CA PRO A 47 -37.27 -12.79 -4.06
C PRO A 47 -35.76 -12.71 -4.40
N VAL A 48 -35.42 -11.77 -5.26
CA VAL A 48 -34.04 -11.52 -5.72
C VAL A 48 -33.68 -10.07 -5.46
N VAL A 49 -32.56 -9.84 -4.77
CA VAL A 49 -31.91 -8.54 -4.61
C VAL A 49 -30.66 -8.51 -5.47
N PHE A 50 -30.47 -7.45 -6.24
CA PHE A 50 -29.35 -7.40 -7.17
C PHE A 50 -28.79 -6.00 -7.36
N SER A 51 -27.55 -5.95 -7.83
CA SER A 51 -26.90 -4.77 -8.36
C SER A 51 -26.34 -5.06 -9.75
N THR A 52 -26.72 -4.22 -10.70
CA THR A 52 -26.13 -4.18 -12.05
C THR A 52 -25.04 -3.12 -12.15
N ASN A 53 -24.80 -2.39 -11.07
CA ASN A 53 -23.73 -1.40 -11.04
C ASN A 53 -22.37 -2.10 -11.05
N THR A 54 -21.67 -1.93 -12.16
CA THR A 54 -20.32 -2.48 -12.38
C THR A 54 -19.25 -1.38 -12.32
N VAL A 55 -19.60 -0.20 -11.80
CA VAL A 55 -18.65 0.88 -11.57
C VAL A 55 -17.79 0.48 -10.38
N THR A 56 -16.65 -0.07 -10.71
CA THR A 56 -15.54 -0.26 -9.78
C THR A 56 -14.47 0.74 -10.15
N ASN A 57 -13.50 0.90 -9.28
CA ASN A 57 -12.26 1.58 -9.58
C ASN A 57 -11.74 1.14 -10.97
N ALA A 58 -11.33 2.13 -11.78
CA ALA A 58 -10.82 1.91 -13.15
C ALA A 58 -9.64 0.92 -13.21
N VAL A 59 -8.91 0.76 -12.10
CA VAL A 59 -7.78 -0.15 -11.96
C VAL A 59 -8.23 -1.61 -11.87
N ASN A 60 -9.46 -1.91 -11.44
CA ASN A 60 -9.85 -3.27 -11.10
C ASN A 60 -11.20 -3.74 -11.62
N ARG A 61 -11.36 -3.70 -12.93
CA ARG A 61 -12.58 -4.15 -13.62
C ARG A 61 -12.91 -5.64 -13.46
N ALA A 62 -11.99 -6.43 -12.88
CA ALA A 62 -12.25 -7.87 -12.64
C ALA A 62 -13.41 -8.11 -11.65
N TYR A 63 -13.69 -7.13 -10.78
CA TYR A 63 -14.82 -7.15 -9.83
C TYR A 63 -16.07 -6.41 -10.34
N ALA A 64 -16.01 -5.82 -11.53
CA ALA A 64 -17.13 -5.11 -12.13
C ALA A 64 -18.12 -6.09 -12.76
N VAL A 65 -18.80 -6.87 -11.95
CA VAL A 65 -19.77 -7.87 -12.43
C VAL A 65 -21.15 -7.64 -11.82
N PRO A 66 -22.23 -7.75 -12.62
CA PRO A 66 -23.58 -7.81 -12.06
C PRO A 66 -23.68 -8.96 -11.08
N THR A 67 -24.31 -8.71 -9.92
CA THR A 67 -24.50 -9.72 -8.89
C THR A 67 -25.96 -9.77 -8.48
N TYR A 68 -26.52 -10.96 -8.49
CA TYR A 68 -27.88 -11.27 -8.10
C TYR A 68 -27.86 -12.23 -6.93
N MET A 69 -28.69 -11.97 -5.92
CA MET A 69 -28.82 -12.76 -4.72
C MET A 69 -30.27 -13.17 -4.54
N ALA A 70 -30.56 -14.44 -4.59
CA ALA A 70 -31.90 -15.01 -4.45
C ALA A 70 -32.04 -15.72 -3.11
N LEU A 71 -33.17 -15.52 -2.42
CA LEU A 71 -33.54 -16.21 -1.17
C LEU A 71 -34.71 -17.16 -1.44
N ALA A 72 -34.63 -18.40 -1.00
CA ALA A 72 -35.77 -19.32 -1.05
C ALA A 72 -35.84 -20.20 0.19
N ALA A 73 -37.00 -20.70 0.48
CA ALA A 73 -37.27 -21.61 1.59
C ALA A 73 -38.04 -22.86 1.14
N THR A 74 -37.84 -23.97 1.86
CA THR A 74 -38.61 -25.23 1.62
C THR A 74 -40.12 -25.08 1.82
N SER A 75 -40.58 -24.01 2.47
CA SER A 75 -41.97 -23.74 2.79
C SER A 75 -42.38 -22.30 2.46
N ALA A 76 -41.79 -21.72 1.43
CA ALA A 76 -42.10 -20.36 0.98
C ALA A 76 -43.61 -20.23 0.63
N ARG A 77 -44.26 -19.16 1.12
CA ARG A 77 -45.66 -18.87 0.89
C ARG A 77 -45.91 -17.56 0.18
N ALA A 78 -45.26 -16.53 0.62
CA ALA A 78 -45.34 -15.19 0.04
C ALA A 78 -44.01 -14.49 0.21
N ALA A 79 -43.61 -13.74 -0.82
CA ALA A 79 -42.41 -12.92 -0.80
C ALA A 79 -42.75 -11.47 -1.10
N SER A 80 -41.88 -10.56 -0.64
CA SER A 80 -41.98 -9.13 -0.89
C SER A 80 -40.60 -8.54 -1.00
N VAL A 81 -40.42 -7.61 -1.91
CA VAL A 81 -39.22 -6.77 -1.99
C VAL A 81 -39.60 -5.31 -1.78
N GLY A 82 -38.91 -4.62 -0.90
CA GLY A 82 -39.22 -3.24 -0.54
C GLY A 82 -38.02 -2.46 -0.08
N TYR A 83 -38.25 -1.27 0.41
CA TYR A 83 -37.15 -0.38 0.88
C TYR A 83 -37.07 -0.41 2.40
N ALA A 84 -35.89 -0.62 2.92
CA ALA A 84 -35.64 -0.71 4.36
C ALA A 84 -36.24 0.46 5.14
N GLY A 85 -36.93 0.16 6.25
CA GLY A 85 -37.53 1.14 7.15
C GLY A 85 -38.78 1.86 6.60
N THR A 86 -39.24 1.57 5.37
CA THR A 86 -40.44 2.18 4.77
C THR A 86 -41.66 1.28 4.92
N ALA A 87 -42.83 1.76 4.49
CA ALA A 87 -44.06 0.95 4.47
C ALA A 87 -43.96 -0.28 3.55
N SER A 88 -42.99 -0.36 2.65
CA SER A 88 -42.74 -1.53 1.81
C SER A 88 -41.76 -2.53 2.43
N ASP A 89 -41.09 -2.20 3.52
CA ASP A 89 -40.26 -3.15 4.27
C ASP A 89 -41.12 -4.16 5.01
N GLY A 90 -40.88 -5.44 4.77
CA GLY A 90 -41.64 -6.51 5.44
C GLY A 90 -41.56 -6.44 6.96
N LEU A 91 -40.41 -6.03 7.54
CA LEU A 91 -40.29 -5.82 8.97
C LEU A 91 -41.21 -4.72 9.47
N THR A 92 -41.26 -3.57 8.81
CA THR A 92 -42.17 -2.46 9.14
C THR A 92 -43.64 -2.86 9.02
N GLN A 93 -43.99 -3.64 7.99
CA GLN A 93 -45.35 -4.18 7.83
C GLN A 93 -45.73 -5.12 8.94
N LEU A 94 -44.84 -6.06 9.27
CA LEU A 94 -45.09 -7.04 10.32
C LEU A 94 -45.17 -6.39 11.70
N ASP A 95 -44.40 -5.37 11.96
CA ASP A 95 -44.44 -4.62 13.21
C ASP A 95 -45.77 -3.83 13.35
N SER A 96 -46.19 -3.15 12.30
CA SER A 96 -47.38 -2.29 12.30
C SER A 96 -48.69 -3.06 12.12
N ALA A 97 -48.77 -3.93 11.10
CA ALA A 97 -49.99 -4.58 10.66
C ALA A 97 -50.05 -6.09 10.94
N ARG A 98 -48.96 -6.72 11.35
CA ARG A 98 -48.84 -8.20 11.53
C ARG A 98 -49.07 -9.01 10.27
N VAL A 99 -49.01 -8.40 9.11
CA VAL A 99 -49.26 -9.00 7.80
C VAL A 99 -48.19 -8.57 6.82
N LEU A 100 -47.65 -9.51 6.05
CA LEU A 100 -46.78 -9.23 4.92
C LEU A 100 -47.63 -8.94 3.67
N THR A 101 -47.55 -7.73 3.15
CA THR A 101 -48.16 -7.34 1.86
C THR A 101 -47.11 -7.47 0.77
N PRO A 102 -47.30 -8.30 -0.26
CA PRO A 102 -46.36 -8.49 -1.33
C PRO A 102 -46.16 -7.24 -2.18
N TYR A 103 -44.92 -6.88 -2.38
CA TYR A 103 -44.43 -5.95 -3.39
C TYR A 103 -43.47 -6.71 -4.31
N ASN A 104 -43.75 -6.70 -5.62
CA ASN A 104 -43.03 -7.53 -6.58
C ASN A 104 -41.79 -6.83 -7.18
N SER A 105 -41.59 -5.55 -6.94
CA SER A 105 -40.48 -4.79 -7.49
C SER A 105 -40.10 -3.61 -6.59
N ALA A 106 -38.80 -3.40 -6.44
CA ALA A 106 -38.20 -2.28 -5.72
C ALA A 106 -36.97 -1.79 -6.50
N PRO A 107 -37.13 -0.93 -7.52
CA PRO A 107 -36.00 -0.43 -8.32
C PRO A 107 -35.23 0.65 -7.57
N GLY A 108 -33.91 0.50 -7.45
CA GLY A 108 -32.98 1.52 -7.00
C GLY A 108 -33.18 2.04 -5.58
N GLY A 109 -32.49 1.45 -4.60
CA GLY A 109 -32.54 1.91 -3.20
C GLY A 109 -31.88 0.96 -2.21
N HIS A 110 -32.11 1.20 -0.93
CA HIS A 110 -31.79 0.24 0.14
C HIS A 110 -32.87 -0.84 0.16
N VAL A 111 -32.71 -1.85 -0.68
CA VAL A 111 -33.70 -2.89 -0.92
C VAL A 111 -33.55 -4.04 0.07
N VAL A 112 -34.68 -4.47 0.63
CA VAL A 112 -34.79 -5.65 1.46
C VAL A 112 -35.79 -6.63 0.85
N ALA A 113 -35.49 -7.92 1.00
CA ALA A 113 -36.40 -8.99 0.64
C ALA A 113 -36.95 -9.66 1.92
N THR A 114 -38.24 -9.96 1.93
CA THR A 114 -38.90 -10.66 3.05
C THR A 114 -39.74 -11.81 2.50
N GLU A 115 -39.59 -12.96 3.07
CA GLU A 115 -40.31 -14.18 2.67
C GLU A 115 -41.02 -14.81 3.87
N ASP A 116 -42.31 -15.18 3.72
CA ASP A 116 -43.02 -16.01 4.70
C ASP A 116 -42.55 -17.45 4.55
N VAL A 117 -41.74 -17.90 5.50
CA VAL A 117 -41.15 -19.24 5.54
C VAL A 117 -41.82 -20.15 6.57
N THR A 118 -43.06 -19.81 6.94
CA THR A 118 -43.81 -20.58 7.94
C THR A 118 -43.97 -22.03 7.50
N PRO A 119 -43.52 -23.03 8.29
CA PRO A 119 -43.63 -24.44 7.94
C PRO A 119 -45.07 -24.88 7.73
N GLY A 120 -45.37 -25.57 6.64
CA GLY A 120 -46.73 -26.00 6.26
C GLY A 120 -47.31 -27.18 7.04
N GLY A 121 -46.57 -27.82 7.92
CA GLY A 121 -46.98 -28.99 8.65
C GLY A 121 -45.81 -29.67 9.39
N GLY A 122 -44.63 -29.19 9.21
CA GLY A 122 -43.42 -29.61 9.92
C GLY A 122 -42.98 -28.59 10.95
N HIS A 123 -41.84 -28.85 11.61
CA HIS A 123 -41.22 -27.96 12.59
C HIS A 123 -39.88 -27.42 12.08
N GLU A 124 -39.56 -27.69 10.84
CA GLU A 124 -38.27 -27.33 10.22
C GLU A 124 -38.48 -26.60 8.89
N VAL A 125 -37.65 -25.66 8.60
CA VAL A 125 -37.53 -24.97 7.31
C VAL A 125 -36.08 -24.87 6.97
N THR A 126 -35.75 -25.12 5.71
CA THR A 126 -34.43 -24.88 5.14
C THR A 126 -34.50 -23.62 4.29
N LEU A 127 -33.53 -22.73 4.50
CA LEU A 127 -33.33 -21.55 3.68
C LEU A 127 -32.13 -21.80 2.78
N ALA A 128 -32.18 -21.29 1.55
CA ALA A 128 -31.05 -21.22 0.65
C ALA A 128 -30.87 -19.80 0.13
N LEU A 129 -29.62 -19.37 0.06
CA LEU A 129 -29.19 -18.11 -0.53
C LEU A 129 -28.29 -18.41 -1.71
N GLY A 130 -28.74 -18.09 -2.91
CA GLY A 130 -28.03 -18.37 -4.15
C GLY A 130 -27.52 -17.11 -4.83
N PHE A 131 -26.33 -17.21 -5.39
CA PHE A 131 -25.65 -16.10 -6.08
C PHE A 131 -25.55 -16.37 -7.57
N GLY A 132 -25.64 -15.33 -8.39
CA GLY A 132 -25.52 -15.45 -9.83
C GLY A 132 -25.15 -14.13 -10.49
N ARG A 133 -24.74 -14.18 -11.75
CA ARG A 133 -24.51 -13.02 -12.59
C ARG A 133 -25.77 -12.54 -13.33
N THR A 134 -26.82 -13.33 -13.25
CA THR A 134 -28.17 -13.04 -13.78
C THR A 134 -29.21 -13.48 -12.77
N GLN A 135 -30.43 -12.89 -12.86
CA GLN A 135 -31.56 -13.30 -12.04
C GLN A 135 -31.83 -14.80 -12.18
N ALA A 136 -31.95 -15.30 -13.41
CA ALA A 136 -32.23 -16.71 -13.67
C ALA A 136 -31.16 -17.64 -13.08
N GLN A 137 -29.87 -17.24 -13.12
CA GLN A 137 -28.80 -18.03 -12.51
C GLN A 137 -28.94 -18.07 -10.99
N SER A 138 -29.16 -16.94 -10.32
CA SER A 138 -29.30 -16.91 -8.86
C SER A 138 -30.49 -17.74 -8.41
N VAL A 139 -31.63 -17.61 -9.08
CA VAL A 139 -32.85 -18.41 -8.79
C VAL A 139 -32.57 -19.91 -8.98
N SER A 140 -32.01 -20.30 -10.13
CA SER A 140 -31.71 -21.72 -10.42
C SER A 140 -30.75 -22.35 -9.39
N VAL A 141 -29.70 -21.61 -8.98
CA VAL A 141 -28.76 -22.06 -7.94
C VAL A 141 -29.46 -22.22 -6.60
N THR A 142 -30.34 -21.28 -6.24
CA THR A 142 -31.09 -21.31 -4.99
C THR A 142 -32.04 -22.50 -4.96
N GLU A 143 -32.85 -22.70 -6.03
CA GLU A 143 -33.77 -23.81 -6.16
C GLU A 143 -33.06 -25.16 -6.15
N ALA A 144 -31.94 -25.29 -6.84
CA ALA A 144 -31.13 -26.51 -6.80
C ALA A 144 -30.59 -26.79 -5.39
N SER A 145 -30.18 -25.75 -4.66
CA SER A 145 -29.73 -25.88 -3.25
C SER A 145 -30.88 -26.34 -2.32
N ILE A 146 -32.07 -25.78 -2.49
CA ILE A 146 -33.28 -26.18 -1.72
C ILE A 146 -33.72 -27.61 -2.05
N ALA A 147 -33.62 -28.01 -3.31
CA ALA A 147 -33.97 -29.34 -3.75
C ALA A 147 -33.03 -30.43 -3.19
N HIS A 148 -31.81 -30.05 -2.80
CA HIS A 148 -30.88 -30.99 -2.19
C HIS A 148 -31.20 -31.19 -0.69
N PRO A 149 -31.31 -32.42 -0.19
CA PRO A 149 -31.62 -32.65 1.21
C PRO A 149 -30.62 -32.00 2.16
N PHE A 150 -31.09 -31.08 3.01
CA PHE A 150 -30.25 -30.32 3.95
C PHE A 150 -29.33 -31.23 4.78
N GLY A 151 -29.88 -32.38 5.30
CA GLY A 151 -29.07 -33.29 6.10
C GLY A 151 -27.85 -33.87 5.36
N LEU A 152 -27.95 -34.09 4.05
CA LEU A 152 -26.80 -34.55 3.24
C LEU A 152 -25.80 -33.42 3.01
N THR A 153 -26.27 -32.21 2.74
CA THR A 153 -25.44 -31.03 2.59
C THR A 153 -24.69 -30.71 3.89
N ALA A 154 -25.41 -30.67 5.01
CA ALA A 154 -24.85 -30.45 6.33
C ALA A 154 -23.82 -31.52 6.72
N ALA A 155 -24.13 -32.80 6.46
CA ALA A 155 -23.20 -33.88 6.72
C ALA A 155 -21.93 -33.83 5.84
N SER A 156 -22.06 -33.39 4.59
CA SER A 156 -20.91 -33.21 3.70
C SER A 156 -20.04 -32.04 4.15
N TYR A 157 -20.65 -30.91 4.50
CA TYR A 157 -19.97 -29.75 5.04
C TYR A 157 -19.23 -30.07 6.34
N LEU A 158 -19.91 -30.71 7.28
CA LEU A 158 -19.31 -31.10 8.56
C LEU A 158 -18.13 -32.08 8.37
N ARG A 159 -18.29 -33.09 7.48
CA ARG A 159 -17.17 -34.00 7.16
C ARG A 159 -15.97 -33.27 6.60
N GLY A 160 -16.17 -32.23 5.78
CA GLY A 160 -15.07 -31.40 5.26
C GLY A 160 -14.24 -30.78 6.40
N TRP A 161 -14.90 -30.11 7.33
CA TRP A 161 -14.25 -29.48 8.47
C TRP A 161 -13.62 -30.50 9.45
N VAL A 162 -14.33 -31.58 9.77
CA VAL A 162 -13.79 -32.67 10.63
C VAL A 162 -12.54 -33.31 9.98
N SER A 163 -12.52 -33.47 8.65
CA SER A 163 -11.38 -33.98 7.93
C SER A 163 -10.22 -32.96 7.92
N TYR A 164 -10.52 -31.68 7.82
CA TYR A 164 -9.53 -30.62 7.93
C TYR A 164 -8.88 -30.63 9.32
N ASP A 165 -9.69 -30.57 10.39
CA ASP A 165 -9.21 -30.62 11.77
C ASP A 165 -8.34 -31.86 12.04
N ALA A 166 -8.72 -33.00 11.49
CA ALA A 166 -7.97 -34.24 11.64
C ALA A 166 -6.63 -34.25 10.88
N SER A 167 -6.45 -33.38 9.90
CA SER A 167 -5.19 -33.19 9.17
C SER A 167 -4.19 -32.31 9.91
N LEU A 168 -4.67 -31.51 10.86
CA LEU A 168 -3.86 -30.57 11.62
C LEU A 168 -3.10 -31.25 12.77
N ARG A 169 -2.09 -30.58 13.31
CA ARG A 169 -1.41 -31.00 14.54
C ARG A 169 -2.37 -31.00 15.72
N THR A 170 -2.33 -32.04 16.53
CA THR A 170 -3.22 -32.17 17.68
C THR A 170 -2.80 -31.25 18.82
N PRO A 171 -3.65 -30.31 19.27
CA PRO A 171 -3.36 -29.42 20.39
C PRO A 171 -3.56 -30.12 21.73
N PRO A 172 -3.11 -29.50 22.86
CA PRO A 172 -3.47 -29.95 24.20
C PRO A 172 -4.98 -30.02 24.39
N GLY A 173 -5.46 -31.04 25.15
CA GLY A 173 -6.87 -31.34 25.22
C GLY A 173 -7.79 -30.22 25.73
N ASN A 174 -7.29 -29.42 26.68
CA ASN A 174 -8.02 -28.29 27.25
C ASN A 174 -8.06 -27.04 26.33
N LEU A 175 -7.24 -27.00 25.30
CA LEU A 175 -7.17 -25.89 24.30
C LEU A 175 -7.77 -26.30 22.94
N ARG A 176 -8.32 -27.52 22.86
CA ARG A 176 -8.75 -28.08 21.58
C ARG A 176 -9.85 -27.24 20.90
N GLY A 177 -10.76 -26.66 21.68
CA GLY A 177 -11.88 -25.87 21.14
C GLY A 177 -11.41 -24.57 20.49
N SER A 178 -10.62 -23.78 21.20
CA SER A 178 -10.11 -22.50 20.68
C SER A 178 -9.12 -22.72 19.54
N TYR A 179 -8.21 -23.69 19.67
CA TYR A 179 -7.25 -24.01 18.63
C TYR A 179 -7.90 -24.35 17.28
N TYR A 180 -8.84 -25.31 17.24
CA TYR A 180 -9.48 -25.67 15.99
C TYR A 180 -10.39 -24.58 15.45
N LEU A 181 -11.03 -23.80 16.33
CA LEU A 181 -11.77 -22.63 15.87
C LEU A 181 -10.86 -21.63 15.18
N SER A 182 -9.73 -21.27 15.77
CA SER A 182 -8.76 -20.36 15.22
C SER A 182 -8.15 -20.87 13.91
N ALA A 183 -7.78 -22.15 13.84
CA ALA A 183 -7.30 -22.78 12.61
C ALA A 183 -8.36 -22.78 11.50
N ASN A 184 -9.62 -23.06 11.86
CA ASN A 184 -10.73 -23.02 10.91
C ASN A 184 -11.03 -21.60 10.41
N VAL A 185 -10.87 -20.58 11.25
CA VAL A 185 -10.98 -19.17 10.81
C VAL A 185 -9.91 -18.83 9.80
N LEU A 186 -8.64 -19.23 10.04
CA LEU A 186 -7.56 -19.02 9.07
C LEU A 186 -7.93 -19.65 7.71
N LYS A 187 -8.39 -20.89 7.73
CA LYS A 187 -8.78 -21.60 6.50
C LYS A 187 -10.03 -21.01 5.83
N ALA A 188 -11.00 -20.54 6.61
CA ALA A 188 -12.22 -19.92 6.10
C ALA A 188 -11.95 -18.54 5.47
N SER A 189 -10.89 -17.84 5.91
CA SER A 189 -10.48 -16.54 5.40
C SER A 189 -9.75 -16.63 4.04
N GLU A 190 -9.43 -17.83 3.58
CA GLU A 190 -8.84 -18.06 2.26
C GLU A 190 -9.91 -17.99 1.16
N ASP A 191 -9.64 -17.20 0.10
CA ASP A 191 -10.51 -17.12 -1.07
C ASP A 191 -10.51 -18.44 -1.87
N LYS A 192 -11.67 -18.85 -2.35
CA LYS A 192 -11.83 -20.14 -3.04
C LYS A 192 -11.49 -20.07 -4.54
N THR A 193 -11.44 -18.86 -5.11
CA THR A 193 -11.06 -18.62 -6.50
C THR A 193 -9.56 -18.36 -6.63
N PHE A 194 -8.97 -17.72 -5.62
CA PHE A 194 -7.56 -17.36 -5.59
C PHE A 194 -6.87 -18.02 -4.39
N PRO A 195 -6.45 -19.27 -4.49
CA PRO A 195 -5.82 -20.00 -3.38
C PRO A 195 -4.63 -19.23 -2.80
N GLY A 196 -4.58 -19.18 -1.47
CA GLY A 196 -3.57 -18.42 -0.73
C GLY A 196 -3.93 -16.95 -0.47
N ALA A 197 -4.97 -16.42 -1.09
CA ALA A 197 -5.49 -15.09 -0.76
C ALA A 197 -6.27 -15.17 0.57
N ILE A 198 -5.57 -15.00 1.67
CA ILE A 198 -6.17 -14.96 3.02
C ILE A 198 -6.34 -13.49 3.40
N VAL A 199 -7.59 -13.08 3.63
CA VAL A 199 -7.90 -11.71 4.01
C VAL A 199 -7.56 -11.43 5.48
N ALA A 200 -7.26 -10.17 5.80
CA ALA A 200 -6.99 -9.76 7.17
C ALA A 200 -8.19 -10.02 8.10
N SER A 201 -9.41 -9.81 7.59
CA SER A 201 -10.65 -10.18 8.29
C SER A 201 -11.81 -10.38 7.33
N LEU A 202 -12.72 -11.30 7.68
CA LEU A 202 -14.04 -11.43 7.03
C LEU A 202 -15.06 -10.42 7.56
N ALA A 203 -14.78 -9.77 8.70
CA ALA A 203 -15.66 -8.80 9.32
C ALA A 203 -15.57 -7.41 8.68
N SER A 204 -16.58 -6.59 8.92
CA SER A 204 -16.57 -5.16 8.66
C SER A 204 -16.33 -4.44 9.99
N PRO A 205 -15.12 -3.89 10.22
CA PRO A 205 -14.84 -3.18 11.46
C PRO A 205 -15.83 -2.05 11.68
N TRP A 206 -16.27 -1.86 12.92
CA TRP A 206 -17.15 -0.77 13.34
C TRP A 206 -18.47 -0.69 12.55
N GLY A 207 -18.91 -1.77 11.91
CA GLY A 207 -20.08 -1.79 11.05
C GLY A 207 -19.90 -1.02 9.74
N GLN A 208 -18.69 -0.70 9.36
CA GLN A 208 -18.40 -0.04 8.07
C GLN A 208 -18.78 -0.95 6.91
N SER A 209 -19.74 -0.52 6.10
CA SER A 209 -20.07 -1.22 4.86
C SER A 209 -19.05 -0.90 3.79
N VAL A 210 -18.68 -1.91 3.01
CA VAL A 210 -17.90 -1.72 1.80
C VAL A 210 -18.75 -1.00 0.77
N GLN A 211 -18.25 0.13 0.27
CA GLN A 211 -18.88 0.84 -0.83
C GLN A 211 -17.97 0.79 -2.05
N ALA A 212 -18.43 0.17 -3.12
CA ALA A 212 -17.85 0.38 -4.44
C ALA A 212 -18.70 1.46 -5.13
N GLY A 213 -18.07 2.57 -5.48
CA GLY A 213 -18.83 3.66 -6.10
C GLY A 213 -17.97 4.86 -6.46
N VAL A 214 -18.60 5.99 -6.67
CA VAL A 214 -17.95 7.26 -6.98
C VAL A 214 -18.31 8.24 -5.87
N ASN A 215 -17.31 8.81 -5.22
CA ASN A 215 -17.53 9.83 -4.19
C ASN A 215 -18.05 11.15 -4.78
N SER A 216 -18.42 12.09 -3.92
CA SER A 216 -18.94 13.41 -4.33
C SER A 216 -18.00 14.22 -5.23
N GLY A 217 -16.70 13.89 -5.24
CA GLY A 217 -15.70 14.48 -6.15
C GLY A 217 -15.57 13.74 -7.49
N GLY A 218 -16.45 12.79 -7.79
CA GLY A 218 -16.41 12.02 -9.04
C GLY A 218 -15.29 10.97 -9.10
N LYS A 219 -14.56 10.73 -8.00
CA LYS A 219 -13.52 9.72 -7.94
C LYS A 219 -14.09 8.39 -7.46
N PRO A 220 -13.66 7.26 -8.03
CA PRO A 220 -14.01 5.95 -7.53
C PRO A 220 -13.67 5.86 -6.03
N SER A 221 -14.62 5.42 -5.21
CA SER A 221 -14.39 5.05 -3.82
C SER A 221 -14.58 3.56 -3.67
N TYR A 222 -13.64 2.93 -3.00
CA TYR A 222 -13.69 1.53 -2.67
C TYR A 222 -13.20 1.35 -1.24
N PHE A 223 -13.97 0.65 -0.47
CA PHE A 223 -13.56 0.22 0.86
C PHE A 223 -13.59 -1.31 0.91
N GLY A 224 -12.49 -1.92 0.47
CA GLY A 224 -12.22 -3.34 0.70
C GLY A 224 -12.04 -3.59 2.18
N SER A 225 -11.48 -2.60 2.84
CA SER A 225 -11.20 -2.68 4.26
C SER A 225 -10.38 -3.94 4.56
N TYR A 226 -10.73 -4.68 5.57
CA TYR A 226 -10.02 -5.90 5.97
C TYR A 226 -10.27 -7.11 5.07
N ARG A 227 -11.18 -7.03 4.08
CA ARG A 227 -11.37 -8.11 3.07
C ARG A 227 -10.37 -8.04 1.92
N GLU A 228 -9.20 -7.55 2.22
CA GLU A 228 -8.04 -7.42 1.36
C GLU A 228 -6.87 -8.22 1.92
N VAL A 229 -5.87 -8.44 1.10
CA VAL A 229 -4.68 -9.20 1.49
C VAL A 229 -3.53 -8.24 1.73
N PHE A 230 -3.09 -8.15 2.97
CA PHE A 230 -1.90 -7.43 3.40
C PHE A 230 -0.76 -8.43 3.54
N ALA A 231 0.42 -8.14 3.01
CA ALA A 231 1.51 -9.12 3.05
C ALA A 231 1.97 -9.42 4.47
N ARG A 232 1.93 -8.46 5.39
CA ARG A 232 2.24 -8.65 6.81
C ARG A 232 1.21 -9.53 7.50
N ASP A 233 -0.10 -9.23 7.38
CA ASP A 233 -1.17 -10.05 7.95
C ASP A 233 -1.13 -11.48 7.40
N LEU A 234 -0.84 -11.61 6.09
CA LEU A 234 -0.69 -12.92 5.46
C LEU A 234 0.53 -13.68 5.99
N TYR A 235 1.65 -12.98 6.31
CA TYR A 235 2.78 -13.60 6.98
C TYR A 235 2.40 -14.12 8.37
N GLU A 236 1.66 -13.35 9.14
CA GLU A 236 1.21 -13.79 10.45
C GLU A 236 0.25 -14.99 10.35
N ALA A 237 -0.73 -14.92 9.43
CA ALA A 237 -1.59 -16.08 9.13
C ALA A 237 -0.79 -17.31 8.69
N PHE A 238 0.22 -17.13 7.85
CA PHE A 238 1.13 -18.18 7.41
C PHE A 238 1.87 -18.84 8.57
N THR A 239 2.30 -18.10 9.58
CA THR A 239 2.99 -18.68 10.75
C THR A 239 2.06 -19.56 11.57
N GLY A 240 0.77 -19.20 11.67
CA GLY A 240 -0.27 -20.04 12.26
C GLY A 240 -0.48 -21.35 11.48
N LEU A 241 -0.58 -21.26 10.15
CA LEU A 241 -0.71 -22.41 9.25
C LEU A 241 0.50 -23.35 9.31
N LEU A 242 1.72 -22.81 9.44
CA LEU A 242 2.90 -23.64 9.68
C LEU A 242 2.83 -24.33 11.05
N ALA A 243 2.38 -23.60 12.07
CA ALA A 243 2.31 -24.10 13.45
C ALA A 243 1.28 -25.23 13.58
N ASP A 244 0.14 -25.13 12.88
CA ASP A 244 -0.89 -26.18 12.89
C ASP A 244 -0.63 -27.32 11.91
N GLY A 245 0.27 -27.13 10.94
CA GLY A 245 0.67 -28.14 9.97
C GLY A 245 -0.04 -28.08 8.63
N ASP A 246 -0.84 -27.04 8.34
CA ASP A 246 -1.42 -26.79 7.01
C ASP A 246 -0.39 -26.20 6.04
N ILE A 247 0.61 -27.00 5.72
CA ILE A 247 1.71 -26.61 4.81
C ILE A 247 1.19 -26.32 3.39
N GLY A 248 0.08 -26.95 3.02
CA GLY A 248 -0.54 -26.73 1.71
C GLY A 248 -1.01 -25.28 1.52
N THR A 249 -1.80 -24.81 2.47
CA THR A 249 -2.32 -23.42 2.47
C THR A 249 -1.18 -22.42 2.70
N ALA A 250 -0.22 -22.73 3.59
CA ALA A 250 0.96 -21.89 3.80
C ALA A 250 1.77 -21.67 2.50
N ARG A 251 1.98 -22.70 1.70
CA ARG A 251 2.63 -22.61 0.38
C ARG A 251 1.80 -21.81 -0.61
N ALA A 252 0.48 -22.01 -0.62
CA ALA A 252 -0.41 -21.23 -1.48
C ALA A 252 -0.37 -19.73 -1.14
N ALA A 253 -0.36 -19.37 0.15
CA ALA A 253 -0.22 -18.01 0.63
C ALA A 253 1.09 -17.35 0.17
N THR A 254 2.21 -18.07 0.28
CA THR A 254 3.51 -17.60 -0.22
C THR A 254 3.47 -17.35 -1.73
N ARG A 255 2.89 -18.28 -2.49
CA ARG A 255 2.77 -18.11 -3.94
C ARG A 255 1.83 -16.98 -4.33
N PHE A 256 0.75 -16.78 -3.60
CA PHE A 256 -0.16 -15.67 -3.87
C PHE A 256 0.56 -14.32 -3.84
N LEU A 257 1.39 -14.07 -2.82
CA LEU A 257 2.16 -12.83 -2.72
C LEU A 257 3.08 -12.66 -3.93
N PHE A 258 3.85 -13.67 -4.27
CA PHE A 258 4.81 -13.57 -5.37
C PHE A 258 4.14 -13.58 -6.75
N ASP A 259 3.28 -14.56 -7.02
CA ASP A 259 2.72 -14.76 -8.37
C ASP A 259 1.65 -13.73 -8.73
N ARG A 260 1.06 -13.02 -7.74
CA ARG A 260 -0.10 -12.15 -7.97
C ARG A 260 0.04 -10.73 -7.41
N GLN A 261 0.68 -10.56 -6.27
CA GLN A 261 0.70 -9.26 -5.58
C GLN A 261 2.00 -8.49 -5.84
N GLN A 262 3.13 -9.17 -6.02
CA GLN A 262 4.42 -8.53 -6.19
C GLN A 262 4.45 -7.55 -7.36
N LEU A 263 5.05 -6.38 -7.11
CA LEU A 263 5.28 -5.35 -8.12
C LEU A 263 6.55 -5.64 -8.94
N PRO A 264 6.68 -5.04 -10.13
CA PRO A 264 7.82 -5.31 -11.01
C PRO A 264 9.20 -5.00 -10.43
N ASP A 265 9.27 -4.06 -9.48
CA ASP A 265 10.49 -3.68 -8.77
C ASP A 265 10.88 -4.64 -7.62
N GLY A 266 10.08 -5.67 -7.41
CA GLY A 266 10.29 -6.64 -6.32
C GLY A 266 9.59 -6.29 -5.01
N SER A 267 9.06 -5.07 -4.87
CA SER A 267 8.28 -4.67 -3.71
C SER A 267 6.88 -5.29 -3.69
N MET A 268 6.15 -5.04 -2.60
CA MET A 268 4.72 -5.37 -2.49
C MET A 268 3.92 -4.08 -2.33
N PRO A 269 2.69 -3.98 -2.86
CA PRO A 269 1.77 -2.93 -2.46
C PRO A 269 1.38 -3.16 -1.00
N ARG A 270 0.99 -2.12 -0.27
CA ARG A 270 0.48 -2.24 1.10
C ARG A 270 -0.57 -3.32 1.24
N ASN A 271 -1.49 -3.38 0.30
CA ASN A 271 -2.58 -4.36 0.25
C ASN A 271 -2.99 -4.63 -1.19
N SER A 272 -3.62 -5.77 -1.39
CA SER A 272 -4.20 -6.15 -2.66
C SER A 272 -5.63 -6.65 -2.50
N LEU A 273 -6.37 -6.60 -3.60
CA LEU A 273 -7.60 -7.33 -3.74
C LEU A 273 -7.32 -8.84 -3.85
N LEU A 274 -8.38 -9.67 -3.76
CA LEU A 274 -8.26 -11.13 -3.79
C LEU A 274 -7.60 -11.69 -5.07
N ASN A 275 -7.63 -10.94 -6.17
CA ASN A 275 -6.94 -11.32 -7.41
C ASN A 275 -5.47 -10.86 -7.46
N GLY A 276 -4.97 -10.24 -6.40
CA GLY A 276 -3.59 -9.76 -6.28
C GLY A 276 -3.33 -8.37 -6.86
N LYS A 277 -4.32 -7.72 -7.50
CA LYS A 277 -4.16 -6.34 -7.96
C LYS A 277 -4.16 -5.39 -6.76
N ALA A 278 -3.36 -4.34 -6.84
CA ALA A 278 -3.30 -3.31 -5.82
C ALA A 278 -4.70 -2.79 -5.46
N ALA A 279 -4.98 -2.69 -4.17
CA ALA A 279 -6.24 -2.14 -3.70
C ALA A 279 -6.32 -0.64 -3.99
N PRO A 280 -7.52 -0.09 -4.21
CA PRO A 280 -7.68 1.35 -4.52
C PRO A 280 -7.22 2.29 -3.40
N ASP A 281 -7.21 1.81 -2.18
CA ASP A 281 -6.75 2.54 -0.99
C ASP A 281 -5.30 2.21 -0.64
N THR A 282 -4.60 1.40 -1.46
CA THR A 282 -3.20 1.09 -1.23
C THR A 282 -2.34 2.35 -1.30
N GLY A 283 -1.36 2.43 -0.43
CA GLY A 283 -0.44 3.56 -0.37
C GLY A 283 0.71 3.29 0.59
N GLY A 284 1.85 3.91 0.29
CA GLY A 284 3.07 3.74 1.08
C GLY A 284 3.75 2.39 0.85
N THR A 285 5.05 2.44 0.58
CA THR A 285 5.88 1.23 0.51
C THR A 285 6.24 0.80 1.92
N GLN A 286 6.29 -0.52 2.16
CA GLN A 286 6.69 -1.10 3.43
C GLN A 286 7.74 -2.19 3.19
N LEU A 287 8.90 -2.06 3.84
CA LEU A 287 10.03 -2.98 3.62
C LEU A 287 9.77 -4.36 4.22
N ASP A 288 9.05 -4.44 5.34
CA ASP A 288 8.66 -5.71 5.95
C ASP A 288 7.75 -6.53 5.03
N GLU A 289 6.88 -5.90 4.27
CA GLU A 289 6.01 -6.58 3.30
C GLU A 289 6.79 -7.18 2.12
N ALA A 290 7.94 -6.61 1.75
CA ALA A 290 8.85 -7.23 0.78
C ALA A 290 9.72 -8.34 1.40
N ALA A 291 10.03 -8.23 2.69
CA ALA A 291 10.89 -9.16 3.41
C ALA A 291 10.18 -10.45 3.84
N TYR A 292 8.96 -10.35 4.36
CA TYR A 292 8.21 -11.51 4.85
C TYR A 292 7.95 -12.57 3.78
N PRO A 293 7.58 -12.26 2.52
CA PRO A 293 7.41 -13.29 1.50
C PRO A 293 8.67 -14.13 1.24
N ILE A 294 9.86 -13.51 1.32
CA ILE A 294 11.13 -14.23 1.21
C ILE A 294 11.29 -15.22 2.36
N LEU A 295 11.00 -14.79 3.58
CA LEU A 295 11.04 -15.64 4.76
C LEU A 295 9.99 -16.76 4.68
N MET A 296 8.78 -16.47 4.19
CA MET A 296 7.73 -17.45 3.93
C MET A 296 8.22 -18.54 2.96
N ALA A 297 8.86 -18.14 1.85
CA ALA A 297 9.40 -19.09 0.88
C ALA A 297 10.46 -20.02 1.50
N TYR A 298 11.33 -19.48 2.35
CA TYR A 298 12.31 -20.27 3.08
C TYR A 298 11.65 -21.26 4.05
N LEU A 299 10.73 -20.78 4.90
CA LEU A 299 10.05 -21.57 5.92
C LEU A 299 9.13 -22.64 5.33
N ALA A 300 8.46 -22.34 4.22
CA ALA A 300 7.57 -23.28 3.50
C ALA A 300 8.33 -24.32 2.65
N GLY A 301 9.67 -24.23 2.59
CA GLY A 301 10.50 -25.11 1.79
C GLY A 301 10.31 -24.90 0.27
N LEU A 302 10.02 -23.67 -0.16
CA LEU A 302 9.90 -23.28 -1.57
C LEU A 302 11.21 -22.71 -2.13
N GLY A 303 12.24 -22.51 -1.30
CA GLY A 303 13.50 -21.91 -1.71
C GLY A 303 14.27 -22.68 -2.80
N GLY A 304 13.95 -23.94 -3.06
CA GLY A 304 14.54 -24.73 -4.14
C GLY A 304 13.88 -24.51 -5.53
N ASP A 305 12.81 -23.77 -5.63
CA ASP A 305 12.13 -23.45 -6.89
C ASP A 305 12.90 -22.37 -7.65
N ALA A 306 13.51 -22.75 -8.78
CA ALA A 306 14.36 -21.86 -9.58
C ALA A 306 13.57 -20.71 -10.24
N ALA A 307 12.30 -20.95 -10.61
CA ALA A 307 11.45 -19.91 -11.18
C ALA A 307 11.06 -18.89 -10.11
N LEU A 308 10.65 -19.36 -8.93
CA LEU A 308 10.34 -18.50 -7.80
C LEU A 308 11.57 -17.69 -7.36
N TRP A 309 12.74 -18.33 -7.30
CA TRP A 309 13.98 -17.62 -6.99
C TRP A 309 14.23 -16.48 -7.99
N LYS A 310 14.31 -16.82 -9.29
CA LYS A 310 14.73 -15.84 -10.29
C LYS A 310 13.70 -14.77 -10.61
N GLY A 311 12.42 -15.14 -10.60
CA GLY A 311 11.33 -14.23 -10.96
C GLY A 311 10.82 -13.36 -9.79
N HIS A 312 11.08 -13.77 -8.56
CA HIS A 312 10.38 -13.18 -7.41
C HIS A 312 11.27 -12.91 -6.19
N ILE A 313 11.96 -13.94 -5.67
CA ILE A 313 12.75 -13.78 -4.44
C ILE A 313 13.96 -12.88 -4.67
N GLU A 314 14.66 -13.08 -5.78
CA GLU A 314 15.82 -12.26 -6.17
C GLU A 314 15.43 -10.77 -6.31
N PRO A 315 14.38 -10.39 -7.08
CA PRO A 315 13.93 -9.00 -7.14
C PRO A 315 13.56 -8.41 -5.78
N ALA A 316 12.84 -9.15 -4.93
CA ALA A 316 12.46 -8.69 -3.61
C ALA A 316 13.69 -8.45 -2.71
N ALA A 317 14.66 -9.35 -2.73
CA ALA A 317 15.89 -9.20 -1.95
C ALA A 317 16.79 -8.05 -2.49
N ASP A 318 16.88 -7.89 -3.81
CA ASP A 318 17.57 -6.77 -4.43
C ASP A 318 16.91 -5.43 -4.07
N PHE A 319 15.56 -5.39 -4.02
CA PHE A 319 14.79 -4.22 -3.56
C PHE A 319 15.13 -3.85 -2.10
N LEU A 320 15.20 -4.82 -1.19
CA LEU A 320 15.59 -4.59 0.21
C LEU A 320 17.03 -4.07 0.33
N VAL A 321 17.97 -4.60 -0.45
CA VAL A 321 19.37 -4.11 -0.46
C VAL A 321 19.46 -2.67 -0.91
N ALA A 322 18.64 -2.28 -1.90
CA ALA A 322 18.67 -0.94 -2.45
C ALA A 322 18.00 0.11 -1.55
N ASN A 323 16.93 -0.26 -0.87
CA ASN A 323 16.00 0.66 -0.22
C ASN A 323 15.99 0.59 1.31
N GLY A 324 16.45 -0.52 1.91
CA GLY A 324 16.54 -0.64 3.36
C GLY A 324 17.59 0.31 3.99
N PRO A 325 17.46 0.60 5.29
CA PRO A 325 16.56 0.00 6.27
C PRO A 325 15.35 0.90 6.63
N SER A 326 15.00 1.95 5.89
CA SER A 326 14.02 2.94 6.37
C SER A 326 13.12 3.56 5.30
N LEU A 327 13.03 2.95 4.12
CA LEU A 327 12.11 3.43 3.08
C LEU A 327 10.66 3.17 3.48
N GLY A 328 9.81 4.18 3.23
CA GLY A 328 8.36 4.07 3.40
C GLY A 328 7.92 4.11 4.86
N VAL A 329 6.84 3.40 5.19
CA VAL A 329 6.22 3.41 6.51
C VAL A 329 6.46 2.10 7.27
N GLU A 330 6.40 2.18 8.60
CA GLU A 330 6.60 1.03 9.47
C GLU A 330 5.34 0.16 9.61
N ARG A 331 5.41 -0.91 10.42
CA ARG A 331 4.36 -1.95 10.54
C ARG A 331 2.95 -1.45 10.84
N TRP A 332 2.79 -0.26 11.37
CA TRP A 332 1.49 0.36 11.65
C TRP A 332 0.99 1.26 10.52
N GLU A 333 1.75 1.38 9.41
CA GLU A 333 1.37 2.09 8.18
C GLU A 333 1.25 3.61 8.32
N GLU A 334 1.81 4.18 9.40
CA GLU A 334 1.56 5.56 9.78
C GLU A 334 2.79 6.45 9.71
N GLN A 335 3.98 5.89 10.01
CA GLN A 335 5.18 6.68 10.21
C GLN A 335 6.36 6.10 9.43
N SER A 336 7.10 6.98 8.77
CA SER A 336 8.40 6.64 8.17
C SER A 336 9.53 6.82 9.19
N GLY A 337 10.59 6.05 9.04
CA GLY A 337 11.78 6.09 9.88
C GLY A 337 12.39 4.71 10.12
N TYR A 338 13.34 4.66 11.02
CA TYR A 338 14.03 3.42 11.39
C TYR A 338 13.23 2.70 12.47
N SER A 339 12.48 1.69 12.08
CA SER A 339 11.63 0.89 12.98
C SER A 339 12.26 -0.45 13.30
N PRO A 340 12.34 -0.86 14.57
CA PRO A 340 12.94 -2.15 14.93
C PRO A 340 12.18 -3.36 14.36
N SER A 341 10.86 -3.28 14.23
CA SER A 341 10.07 -4.39 13.66
C SER A 341 10.30 -4.56 12.16
N THR A 342 10.29 -3.46 11.40
CA THR A 342 10.52 -3.47 9.95
C THR A 342 11.93 -3.97 9.64
N ILE A 343 12.93 -3.44 10.37
CA ILE A 343 14.33 -3.84 10.17
C ILE A 343 14.55 -5.31 10.57
N ALA A 344 13.86 -5.82 11.58
CA ALA A 344 13.91 -7.25 11.91
C ALA A 344 13.41 -8.11 10.74
N ALA A 345 12.29 -7.76 10.14
CA ALA A 345 11.80 -8.48 8.95
C ALA A 345 12.84 -8.47 7.81
N GLU A 346 13.49 -7.32 7.56
CA GLU A 346 14.54 -7.20 6.54
C GLU A 346 15.76 -8.09 6.84
N ILE A 347 16.23 -8.11 8.09
CA ILE A 347 17.35 -8.97 8.50
C ILE A 347 17.00 -10.44 8.26
N ALA A 348 15.83 -10.88 8.69
CA ALA A 348 15.38 -12.26 8.52
C ALA A 348 15.19 -12.62 7.04
N GLY A 349 14.51 -11.75 6.28
CA GLY A 349 14.27 -11.92 4.85
C GLY A 349 15.57 -12.00 4.04
N LEU A 350 16.51 -11.07 4.25
CA LEU A 350 17.80 -11.07 3.59
C LEU A 350 18.68 -12.28 3.99
N THR A 351 18.63 -12.71 5.26
CA THR A 351 19.35 -13.92 5.71
C THR A 351 18.76 -15.17 5.04
N ALA A 352 17.44 -15.25 4.91
CA ALA A 352 16.78 -16.32 4.17
C ALA A 352 17.10 -16.26 2.66
N ALA A 353 17.07 -15.06 2.07
CA ALA A 353 17.46 -14.85 0.66
C ALA A 353 18.91 -15.29 0.40
N SER A 354 19.83 -15.00 1.32
CA SER A 354 21.22 -15.47 1.22
C SER A 354 21.33 -16.98 1.14
N ALA A 355 20.60 -17.70 2.01
CA ALA A 355 20.58 -19.16 2.00
C ALA A 355 19.97 -19.71 0.71
N ILE A 356 18.88 -19.10 0.20
CA ILE A 356 18.24 -19.47 -1.06
C ILE A 356 19.18 -19.20 -2.23
N ALA A 357 19.80 -18.02 -2.33
CA ALA A 357 20.78 -17.67 -3.36
C ALA A 357 21.95 -18.69 -3.42
N ALA A 358 22.49 -19.04 -2.24
CA ALA A 358 23.56 -20.04 -2.14
C ALA A 358 23.10 -21.42 -2.66
N SER A 359 21.86 -21.83 -2.40
CA SER A 359 21.32 -23.10 -2.89
C SER A 359 21.16 -23.14 -4.40
N HIS A 360 20.99 -21.98 -5.04
CA HIS A 360 20.95 -21.81 -6.50
C HIS A 360 22.32 -21.54 -7.13
N GLY A 361 23.41 -21.53 -6.34
CA GLY A 361 24.77 -21.30 -6.83
C GLY A 361 25.11 -19.81 -7.05
N ASP A 362 24.20 -18.86 -6.72
CA ASP A 362 24.50 -17.43 -6.79
C ASP A 362 25.25 -16.95 -5.55
N ALA A 363 26.54 -17.25 -5.56
CA ALA A 363 27.41 -16.90 -4.45
C ALA A 363 27.63 -15.39 -4.30
N ALA A 364 27.44 -14.59 -5.36
CA ALA A 364 27.57 -13.15 -5.31
C ALA A 364 26.41 -12.54 -4.52
N ARG A 365 25.17 -12.87 -4.91
CA ARG A 365 23.98 -12.41 -4.18
C ARG A 365 23.90 -12.98 -2.77
N ALA A 366 24.31 -14.24 -2.57
CA ALA A 366 24.37 -14.82 -1.22
C ALA A 366 25.24 -13.98 -0.26
N ARG A 367 26.41 -13.53 -0.72
CA ARG A 367 27.30 -12.65 0.08
C ARG A 367 26.71 -11.26 0.26
N LEU A 368 26.14 -10.68 -0.80
CA LEU A 368 25.49 -9.36 -0.78
C LEU A 368 24.38 -9.31 0.29
N TYR A 369 23.42 -10.21 0.19
CA TYR A 369 22.27 -10.26 1.10
C TYR A 369 22.71 -10.50 2.55
N GLN A 370 23.61 -11.46 2.76
CA GLN A 370 24.07 -11.76 4.10
C GLN A 370 24.85 -10.59 4.74
N ALA A 371 25.70 -9.91 3.98
CA ALA A 371 26.48 -8.79 4.51
C ALA A 371 25.58 -7.56 4.78
N THR A 372 24.54 -7.35 3.99
CA THR A 372 23.52 -6.32 4.22
C THR A 372 22.71 -6.63 5.49
N ALA A 373 22.22 -7.85 5.64
CA ALA A 373 21.53 -8.30 6.85
C ALA A 373 22.42 -8.14 8.11
N ASP A 374 23.68 -8.52 8.02
CA ASP A 374 24.66 -8.37 9.12
C ASP A 374 24.90 -6.90 9.49
N TYR A 375 24.91 -6.02 8.50
CA TYR A 375 25.03 -4.58 8.74
C TYR A 375 23.81 -4.04 9.46
N PHE A 376 22.60 -4.39 9.02
CA PHE A 376 21.37 -3.99 9.69
C PHE A 376 21.31 -4.50 11.13
N GLN A 377 21.63 -5.78 11.34
CA GLN A 377 21.67 -6.38 12.67
C GLN A 377 22.68 -5.70 13.63
N ARG A 378 23.86 -5.33 13.13
CA ARG A 378 24.84 -4.61 13.96
C ARG A 378 24.41 -3.17 14.27
N SER A 379 23.67 -2.55 13.37
CA SER A 379 23.31 -1.14 13.44
C SER A 379 21.98 -0.87 14.15
N ILE A 380 21.11 -1.88 14.25
CA ILE A 380 19.73 -1.72 14.75
C ILE A 380 19.63 -0.99 16.08
N LYS A 381 20.50 -1.30 17.03
CA LYS A 381 20.52 -0.63 18.34
C LYS A 381 20.97 0.83 18.23
N GLY A 382 21.89 1.13 17.32
CA GLY A 382 22.32 2.49 17.05
C GLY A 382 21.20 3.36 16.47
N TRP A 383 20.27 2.76 15.75
CA TRP A 383 19.16 3.45 15.12
C TRP A 383 17.92 3.56 15.99
N THR A 384 17.72 2.63 16.95
CA THR A 384 16.41 2.47 17.59
C THR A 384 16.45 2.35 19.12
N VAL A 385 17.63 2.31 19.73
CA VAL A 385 17.78 2.31 21.20
C VAL A 385 18.16 3.69 21.69
N THR A 386 17.22 4.36 22.35
CA THR A 386 17.52 5.66 22.98
C THR A 386 18.31 5.48 24.28
N THR A 387 19.20 6.44 24.56
CA THR A 387 19.95 6.56 25.83
C THR A 387 19.61 7.87 26.56
N SER A 388 18.68 8.64 26.05
CA SER A 388 18.27 9.95 26.56
C SER A 388 16.74 10.10 26.67
N GLY A 389 16.00 8.99 26.59
CA GLY A 389 14.55 9.00 26.71
C GLY A 389 14.06 9.08 28.17
N PRO A 390 12.78 9.38 28.40
CA PRO A 390 12.24 9.58 29.74
C PRO A 390 12.00 8.29 30.52
N ASP A 391 11.88 7.13 29.88
CA ASP A 391 11.38 5.91 30.50
C ASP A 391 12.46 5.00 31.08
N GLY A 392 13.72 5.28 30.77
CA GLY A 392 14.84 4.50 31.27
C GLY A 392 16.18 4.91 30.65
N PRO A 393 17.29 4.33 31.15
CA PRO A 393 18.63 4.71 30.67
C PRO A 393 18.92 4.19 29.25
N ARG A 394 18.28 3.09 28.86
CA ARG A 394 18.43 2.49 27.52
C ARG A 394 17.22 1.62 27.21
N TYR A 395 16.57 1.87 26.07
CA TYR A 395 15.43 1.06 25.58
C TYR A 395 15.14 1.30 24.11
N PHE A 396 14.47 0.35 23.47
CA PHE A 396 13.94 0.49 22.11
C PHE A 396 12.76 1.44 22.08
N ILE A 397 12.75 2.35 21.11
CA ILE A 397 11.61 3.24 20.79
C ILE A 397 10.86 2.69 19.59
N ARG A 398 9.63 3.18 19.35
CA ARG A 398 8.81 2.79 18.16
C ARG A 398 9.59 2.94 16.88
N LEU A 399 10.17 4.11 16.66
CA LEU A 399 11.05 4.40 15.52
C LEU A 399 11.87 5.69 15.77
N SER A 400 12.98 5.82 15.09
CA SER A 400 13.70 7.10 14.99
C SER A 400 13.53 7.69 13.59
N LYS A 401 13.28 8.99 13.50
CA LYS A 401 12.99 9.67 12.22
C LYS A 401 14.21 9.78 11.29
N THR A 402 15.41 9.82 11.87
CA THR A 402 16.67 10.08 11.14
C THR A 402 17.75 9.02 11.35
N GLY A 403 17.44 7.94 12.08
CA GLY A 403 18.45 6.95 12.50
C GLY A 403 19.25 7.38 13.74
N ASP A 404 18.92 8.54 14.33
CA ASP A 404 19.44 8.92 15.66
C ASP A 404 18.31 8.80 16.69
N PRO A 405 18.29 7.75 17.52
CA PRO A 405 17.26 7.54 18.52
C PRO A 405 17.32 8.52 19.70
N ASN A 406 18.37 9.32 19.78
CA ASN A 406 18.54 10.35 20.83
C ASN A 406 18.15 11.76 20.35
N ALA A 407 17.84 11.94 19.07
CA ALA A 407 17.41 13.22 18.53
C ALA A 407 16.07 13.64 19.16
N ALA A 408 15.98 14.91 19.54
CA ALA A 408 14.75 15.50 20.07
C ALA A 408 13.79 15.89 18.92
N ILE A 409 13.24 14.87 18.26
CA ILE A 409 12.31 15.03 17.14
C ILE A 409 10.94 14.57 17.59
N SER A 410 9.93 15.45 17.43
CA SER A 410 8.53 15.11 17.70
C SER A 410 7.79 14.82 16.40
N TYR A 411 6.87 13.85 16.45
CA TYR A 411 5.98 13.53 15.35
C TYR A 411 4.56 13.23 15.86
N ASN A 412 3.56 13.47 15.02
CA ASN A 412 2.19 13.04 15.29
C ASN A 412 2.12 11.52 15.18
N LEU A 413 1.52 10.85 16.16
CA LEU A 413 1.47 9.39 16.19
C LEU A 413 0.64 8.77 15.06
N GLY A 414 -0.22 9.53 14.43
CA GLY A 414 -1.18 9.05 13.44
C GLY A 414 -2.58 8.85 14.04
N ASN A 415 -3.57 8.62 13.18
CA ASN A 415 -4.96 8.27 13.54
C ASN A 415 -5.59 9.12 14.69
N GLY A 416 -5.32 10.42 14.69
CA GLY A 416 -5.83 11.32 15.73
C GLY A 416 -5.03 11.32 17.03
N GLY A 417 -3.94 10.58 17.09
CA GLY A 417 -3.03 10.56 18.24
C GLY A 417 -2.29 11.89 18.48
N PRO A 418 -1.68 12.05 19.64
CA PRO A 418 -0.92 13.24 19.98
C PRO A 418 0.39 13.35 19.20
N THR A 419 1.01 14.53 19.27
CA THR A 419 2.40 14.74 18.82
C THR A 419 3.33 14.52 20.02
N LEU A 420 4.24 13.55 19.90
CA LEU A 420 5.18 13.19 20.97
C LEU A 420 6.62 13.19 20.46
N ASP A 421 7.56 13.39 21.39
CA ASP A 421 8.98 13.17 21.16
C ASP A 421 9.23 11.68 20.87
N GLN A 422 9.96 11.36 19.79
CA GLN A 422 10.24 9.97 19.40
C GLN A 422 10.80 9.11 20.53
N ARG A 423 11.56 9.73 21.47
CA ARG A 423 12.17 9.04 22.60
C ARG A 423 11.15 8.59 23.66
N ALA A 424 9.95 9.14 23.63
CA ALA A 424 8.88 8.82 24.55
C ALA A 424 7.82 7.88 23.95
N VAL A 425 8.01 7.36 22.75
CA VAL A 425 7.02 6.49 22.11
C VAL A 425 7.46 5.04 22.21
N ILE A 426 6.75 4.27 23.01
CA ILE A 426 6.98 2.84 23.25
C ILE A 426 6.13 2.02 22.28
N ASP A 427 6.68 0.93 21.77
CA ASP A 427 6.04 -0.02 20.87
C ASP A 427 6.65 -1.41 21.08
N GLY A 428 5.84 -2.45 20.96
CA GLY A 428 6.30 -3.85 21.08
C GLY A 428 7.11 -4.37 19.90
N GLY A 429 7.28 -3.61 18.82
CA GLY A 429 7.91 -4.06 17.57
C GLY A 429 9.33 -4.58 17.69
N PHE A 430 10.09 -4.15 18.70
CA PHE A 430 11.43 -4.69 18.96
C PHE A 430 11.42 -6.19 19.32
N GLN A 431 10.30 -6.75 19.72
CA GLN A 431 10.14 -8.18 20.03
C GLN A 431 10.36 -9.06 18.80
N GLU A 432 10.13 -8.51 17.60
CA GLU A 432 10.44 -9.20 16.34
C GLU A 432 11.93 -9.61 16.25
N LEU A 433 12.85 -8.79 16.77
CA LEU A 433 14.28 -9.11 16.80
C LEU A 433 14.58 -10.43 17.57
N THR A 434 13.78 -10.73 18.59
CA THR A 434 13.92 -11.98 19.35
C THR A 434 13.13 -13.12 18.73
N ARG A 435 11.93 -12.84 18.25
CA ARG A 435 11.06 -13.80 17.56
C ARG A 435 11.75 -14.35 16.31
N LEU A 436 12.36 -13.46 15.51
CA LEU A 436 13.07 -13.82 14.29
C LEU A 436 14.51 -14.31 14.50
N GLY A 437 14.97 -14.41 15.76
CA GLY A 437 16.25 -15.03 16.10
C GLY A 437 17.48 -14.18 15.81
N GLU A 438 17.38 -12.87 15.95
CA GLU A 438 18.41 -11.87 15.63
C GLU A 438 19.09 -11.31 16.87
N LEU A 439 18.34 -11.19 17.97
CA LEU A 439 18.84 -10.87 19.31
C LEU A 439 18.32 -11.91 20.32
N PRO A 440 19.13 -12.28 21.33
CA PRO A 440 18.64 -13.14 22.40
C PRO A 440 17.67 -12.36 23.29
N VAL A 441 16.65 -13.01 23.82
CA VAL A 441 15.72 -12.38 24.80
C VAL A 441 16.45 -11.95 26.08
N SER A 442 17.62 -12.48 26.34
CA SER A 442 18.52 -12.09 27.46
C SER A 442 19.28 -10.79 27.17
N ASP A 443 19.19 -10.23 25.97
CA ASP A 443 19.84 -8.96 25.65
C ASP A 443 19.38 -7.85 26.60
N PRO A 444 20.33 -7.05 27.17
CA PRO A 444 19.99 -6.09 28.20
C PRO A 444 19.01 -4.99 27.73
N ASP A 445 19.12 -4.55 26.45
CA ASP A 445 18.21 -3.52 25.91
C ASP A 445 16.83 -4.11 25.66
N VAL A 446 16.72 -5.36 25.19
CA VAL A 446 15.46 -6.09 25.05
C VAL A 446 14.77 -6.24 26.42
N ARG A 447 15.49 -6.69 27.43
CA ARG A 447 14.93 -6.89 28.78
C ARG A 447 14.45 -5.59 29.42
N ALA A 448 15.22 -4.51 29.26
CA ALA A 448 14.82 -3.20 29.74
C ALA A 448 13.54 -2.72 29.04
N SER A 449 13.48 -2.91 27.72
CA SER A 449 12.31 -2.51 26.91
C SER A 449 11.06 -3.31 27.23
N LEU A 450 11.16 -4.62 27.50
CA LEU A 450 10.00 -5.42 27.95
C LEU A 450 9.41 -4.88 29.26
N GLY A 451 10.24 -4.51 30.23
CA GLY A 451 9.77 -3.92 31.49
C GLY A 451 9.14 -2.54 31.32
N ILE A 452 9.63 -1.78 30.34
CA ILE A 452 9.03 -0.47 29.99
C ILE A 452 7.71 -0.66 29.24
N LEU A 453 7.67 -1.60 28.27
CA LEU A 453 6.45 -1.98 27.55
C LEU A 453 5.33 -2.36 28.53
N ASP A 454 5.64 -3.27 29.47
CA ASP A 454 4.69 -3.74 30.50
C ASP A 454 4.19 -2.58 31.39
N LYS A 455 5.03 -1.59 31.64
CA LYS A 455 4.67 -0.42 32.47
C LYS A 455 3.86 0.62 31.71
N GLN A 456 4.22 0.90 30.44
CA GLN A 456 3.73 2.07 29.71
C GLN A 456 2.50 1.80 28.87
N ILE A 457 2.39 0.61 28.25
CA ILE A 457 1.32 0.34 27.30
C ILE A 457 0.57 -0.97 27.54
N SER A 458 0.67 -1.56 28.73
CA SER A 458 -0.20 -2.66 29.13
C SER A 458 -1.37 -2.20 30.00
N VAL A 459 -2.49 -2.87 29.90
CA VAL A 459 -3.66 -2.69 30.77
C VAL A 459 -4.17 -4.04 31.25
N SER A 460 -4.54 -4.11 32.51
CA SER A 460 -5.22 -5.27 33.09
C SER A 460 -6.74 -5.11 33.01
N THR A 461 -7.39 -6.06 32.38
CA THR A 461 -8.84 -6.17 32.24
C THR A 461 -9.36 -7.41 32.95
N PRO A 462 -10.68 -7.59 33.09
CA PRO A 462 -11.28 -8.85 33.58
C PRO A 462 -10.89 -10.09 32.75
N SER A 463 -10.53 -9.91 31.48
CA SER A 463 -10.10 -11.00 30.61
C SER A 463 -8.61 -11.32 30.72
N GLY A 464 -7.81 -10.40 31.27
CA GLY A 464 -6.36 -10.54 31.42
C GLY A 464 -5.61 -9.29 30.97
N THR A 465 -4.30 -9.40 30.78
CA THR A 465 -3.44 -8.27 30.38
C THR A 465 -3.46 -8.14 28.86
N GLY A 466 -3.82 -6.95 28.39
CA GLY A 466 -3.73 -6.54 26.98
C GLY A 466 -2.70 -5.42 26.78
N TYR A 467 -2.34 -5.16 25.53
CA TYR A 467 -1.35 -4.16 25.14
C TYR A 467 -1.89 -3.25 24.06
N TYR A 468 -1.61 -1.96 24.17
CA TYR A 468 -1.81 -1.01 23.08
C TYR A 468 -0.75 -1.21 22.00
N ARG A 469 -0.98 -0.68 20.79
CA ARG A 469 -0.01 -0.75 19.69
C ARG A 469 1.26 0.00 20.02
N TYR A 470 1.12 1.24 20.51
CA TYR A 470 2.21 2.13 20.89
C TYR A 470 1.69 3.23 21.80
N GLY A 471 2.60 3.96 22.43
CA GLY A 471 2.25 5.06 23.30
C GLY A 471 3.25 5.24 24.43
N ASN A 472 2.89 5.93 25.51
CA ASN A 472 3.80 6.13 26.65
C ASN A 472 3.14 6.33 28.01
N ASP A 473 1.88 6.10 28.18
CA ASP A 473 1.24 6.30 29.47
C ASP A 473 -0.10 5.56 29.55
N ALA A 474 0.01 4.23 29.62
CA ALA A 474 -1.17 3.38 29.72
C ALA A 474 -2.04 3.78 30.92
N GLY A 475 -3.31 4.00 30.65
CA GLY A 475 -4.30 4.39 31.64
C GLY A 475 -4.42 5.89 31.88
N GLN A 476 -3.57 6.72 31.30
CA GLN A 476 -3.74 8.18 31.33
C GLN A 476 -4.48 8.70 30.08
N GLY A 477 -4.68 7.86 29.05
CA GLY A 477 -5.40 8.21 27.83
C GLY A 477 -4.72 9.30 27.02
N SER A 478 -3.41 9.52 27.21
CA SER A 478 -2.70 10.62 26.59
C SER A 478 -1.81 10.22 25.43
N ALA A 479 -1.48 8.94 25.29
CA ALA A 479 -0.49 8.53 24.35
C ALA A 479 -0.51 7.05 23.98
N ASP A 480 -1.59 6.37 24.26
CA ASP A 480 -1.79 4.95 24.05
C ASP A 480 -2.17 4.60 22.60
N GLY A 481 -1.78 5.43 21.69
CA GLY A 481 -1.96 5.20 20.29
C GLY A 481 -2.91 6.17 19.62
N TYR A 482 -4.00 5.71 19.08
CA TYR A 482 -4.91 6.55 18.32
C TYR A 482 -6.36 6.16 18.62
N GLY A 483 -7.26 7.10 18.33
CA GLY A 483 -8.68 6.83 18.43
C GLY A 483 -9.27 6.56 17.07
N ASP A 484 -9.77 5.38 16.90
CA ASP A 484 -10.64 5.06 15.76
C ASP A 484 -12.04 5.57 16.05
N CYS A 485 -12.28 6.84 15.95
CA CYS A 485 -13.63 7.34 16.15
C CYS A 485 -14.57 6.76 15.07
N TYR A 486 -15.69 6.21 15.52
CA TYR A 486 -16.74 5.68 14.64
C TYR A 486 -17.19 6.70 13.57
N GLN A 487 -17.06 8.00 13.89
CA GLN A 487 -17.32 9.07 12.94
C GLN A 487 -16.04 9.88 12.67
N PRO A 488 -15.34 9.61 11.57
CA PRO A 488 -14.07 10.28 11.25
C PRO A 488 -14.15 11.82 11.14
N SER A 489 -15.33 12.38 10.94
CA SER A 489 -15.57 13.82 10.86
C SER A 489 -15.79 14.50 12.21
N GLN A 490 -15.86 13.74 13.30
CA GLN A 490 -16.09 14.31 14.62
C GLN A 490 -14.80 14.46 15.39
N THR A 491 -14.56 15.66 15.87
CA THR A 491 -13.48 15.97 16.83
C THR A 491 -13.77 15.43 18.23
N THR A 492 -15.00 15.00 18.48
CA THR A 492 -15.44 14.36 19.74
C THR A 492 -16.41 13.24 19.41
N CYS A 493 -16.13 12.04 19.84
CA CYS A 493 -17.11 10.96 19.80
C CYS A 493 -18.13 11.15 20.90
N ALA A 494 -19.40 10.86 20.62
CA ALA A 494 -20.47 11.10 21.59
C ALA A 494 -20.25 10.26 22.86
N PRO A 495 -20.46 10.85 24.06
CA PRO A 495 -20.09 10.22 25.33
C PRO A 495 -20.94 9.00 25.70
N SER A 496 -22.17 8.89 25.20
CA SER A 496 -23.03 7.74 25.48
C SER A 496 -23.25 6.94 24.20
N GLY A 497 -22.64 5.79 24.13
CA GLY A 497 -22.81 4.89 23.01
C GLY A 497 -21.76 4.99 21.92
N ALA A 498 -20.85 5.93 21.97
CA ALA A 498 -19.69 5.96 21.09
C ALA A 498 -18.55 5.09 21.64
N PRO A 499 -17.82 4.41 20.81
CA PRO A 499 -16.71 3.57 21.25
C PRO A 499 -15.50 4.36 21.79
N TRP A 500 -15.53 5.70 21.79
CA TRP A 500 -14.38 6.53 22.11
C TRP A 500 -14.65 7.53 23.22
N PRO A 501 -13.63 7.82 24.06
CA PRO A 501 -13.74 8.91 24.99
C PRO A 501 -13.87 10.25 24.25
N PRO A 502 -14.75 11.15 24.72
CA PRO A 502 -15.02 12.42 24.05
C PRO A 502 -13.87 13.44 24.14
N THR A 503 -12.75 13.07 24.74
CA THR A 503 -11.61 13.98 24.96
C THR A 503 -10.74 14.21 23.73
N GLY A 504 -10.99 13.53 22.62
CA GLY A 504 -10.15 13.60 21.42
C GLY A 504 -8.72 13.13 21.62
N LYS A 505 -8.39 12.60 22.78
CA LYS A 505 -7.14 11.88 23.05
C LYS A 505 -7.37 10.47 22.58
N GLY A 506 -7.38 10.35 21.29
CA GLY A 506 -7.72 9.16 20.63
C GLY A 506 -6.74 8.09 20.94
N THR A 507 -7.30 7.03 21.36
CA THR A 507 -6.59 5.86 21.79
C THR A 507 -7.15 4.73 20.98
N GLY A 508 -6.29 3.97 20.35
CA GLY A 508 -6.66 2.64 19.95
C GLY A 508 -7.06 1.84 21.18
N HIS A 509 -7.58 0.66 21.00
CA HIS A 509 -7.84 -0.26 22.08
C HIS A 509 -6.75 -1.32 22.16
N LEU A 510 -6.86 -2.23 23.14
CA LEU A 510 -5.90 -3.29 23.35
C LEU A 510 -5.95 -4.30 22.18
N TRP A 511 -4.80 -4.77 21.77
CA TRP A 511 -4.67 -5.74 20.69
C TRP A 511 -4.30 -7.12 21.24
N PRO A 512 -5.16 -8.14 21.11
CA PRO A 512 -4.90 -9.50 21.63
C PRO A 512 -3.63 -10.14 21.09
N ASN A 513 -3.31 -9.92 19.81
CA ASN A 513 -2.08 -10.44 19.21
C ASN A 513 -0.81 -9.90 19.87
N LEU A 514 -0.83 -8.64 20.36
CA LEU A 514 0.33 -8.09 21.08
C LEU A 514 0.53 -8.75 22.45
N SER A 515 -0.56 -9.17 23.11
CA SER A 515 -0.43 -10.07 24.28
C SER A 515 0.27 -11.38 23.90
N GLY A 516 0.05 -11.87 22.68
CA GLY A 516 0.72 -13.04 22.15
C GLY A 516 2.21 -12.82 21.85
N GLU A 517 2.58 -11.70 21.23
CA GLU A 517 3.99 -11.31 21.00
C GLU A 517 4.75 -11.23 22.35
N ARG A 518 4.11 -10.65 23.34
CA ARG A 518 4.66 -10.56 24.69
C ARG A 518 4.81 -11.95 25.35
N ALA A 519 3.83 -12.83 25.14
CA ALA A 519 3.86 -14.23 25.61
C ALA A 519 5.01 -15.02 24.97
N GLU A 520 5.29 -14.80 23.70
CA GLU A 520 6.43 -15.43 23.01
C GLU A 520 7.76 -14.97 23.58
N SER A 521 7.86 -13.69 23.98
CA SER A 521 9.03 -13.18 24.70
C SER A 521 9.18 -13.83 26.08
N ASP A 522 8.08 -14.03 26.82
CA ASP A 522 8.08 -14.76 28.10
C ASP A 522 8.54 -16.21 27.91
N LEU A 523 7.98 -16.89 26.90
CA LEU A 523 8.36 -18.27 26.60
C LEU A 523 9.84 -18.40 26.25
N ALA A 524 10.37 -17.48 25.44
CA ALA A 524 11.80 -17.41 25.09
C ALA A 524 12.68 -17.14 26.31
N ALA A 525 12.18 -16.38 27.29
CA ALA A 525 12.86 -16.14 28.56
C ALA A 525 12.74 -17.29 29.56
N GLY A 526 11.94 -18.33 29.24
CA GLY A 526 11.66 -19.47 30.12
C GLY A 526 10.50 -19.26 31.10
N ASP A 527 9.83 -18.11 31.05
CA ASP A 527 8.62 -17.89 31.85
C ASP A 527 7.37 -18.47 31.16
N ARG A 528 7.27 -19.80 31.25
CA ARG A 528 6.12 -20.53 30.71
C ARG A 528 4.80 -20.14 31.37
N ARG A 529 4.82 -19.71 32.65
CA ARG A 529 3.57 -19.32 33.35
C ARG A 529 3.07 -17.96 32.87
N GLY A 530 3.95 -17.00 32.68
CA GLY A 530 3.63 -15.71 32.06
C GLY A 530 3.01 -15.91 30.68
N ALA A 531 3.68 -16.70 29.83
CA ALA A 531 3.18 -17.02 28.49
C ALA A 531 1.80 -17.72 28.51
N GLN A 532 1.54 -18.65 29.45
CA GLN A 532 0.23 -19.28 29.63
C GLN A 532 -0.86 -18.31 30.10
N SER A 533 -0.49 -17.35 30.96
CA SER A 533 -1.44 -16.33 31.43
C SER A 533 -1.87 -15.41 30.31
N LEU A 534 -0.95 -15.00 29.44
CA LEU A 534 -1.25 -14.16 28.27
C LEU A 534 -2.01 -14.94 27.19
N LEU A 535 -1.73 -16.22 26.97
CA LEU A 535 -2.58 -17.06 26.13
C LEU A 535 -4.02 -17.12 26.64
N GLN A 536 -4.19 -17.29 27.97
CA GLN A 536 -5.53 -17.29 28.55
C GLN A 536 -6.24 -15.94 28.37
N ALA A 537 -5.50 -14.83 28.44
CA ALA A 537 -6.03 -13.50 28.14
C ALA A 537 -6.55 -13.42 26.70
N ILE A 538 -5.78 -13.86 25.70
CA ILE A 538 -6.21 -13.90 24.28
C ILE A 538 -7.52 -14.69 24.14
N ILE A 539 -7.59 -15.88 24.74
CA ILE A 539 -8.79 -16.73 24.70
C ILE A 539 -9.98 -16.02 25.38
N ASN A 540 -9.76 -15.34 26.49
CA ASN A 540 -10.80 -14.63 27.21
C ASN A 540 -11.26 -13.36 26.48
N PHE A 541 -10.41 -12.68 25.74
CA PHE A 541 -10.73 -11.52 24.90
C PHE A 541 -11.67 -11.86 23.76
N SER A 542 -11.67 -13.12 23.32
CA SER A 542 -12.52 -13.58 22.23
C SER A 542 -13.99 -13.30 22.47
N SER A 543 -14.74 -13.18 21.38
CA SER A 543 -16.21 -13.03 21.40
C SER A 543 -16.90 -14.24 22.02
N GLY A 544 -18.21 -14.14 22.26
CA GLY A 544 -19.02 -15.25 22.79
C GLY A 544 -19.03 -16.52 21.93
N VAL A 545 -18.60 -16.43 20.69
CA VAL A 545 -18.41 -17.58 19.77
C VAL A 545 -16.93 -17.96 19.60
N GLY A 546 -16.02 -17.34 20.33
CA GLY A 546 -14.58 -17.65 20.34
C GLY A 546 -13.75 -16.97 19.25
N LEU A 547 -14.27 -15.97 18.56
CA LEU A 547 -13.51 -15.20 17.57
C LEU A 547 -12.65 -14.16 18.26
N VAL A 548 -11.36 -14.20 18.02
CA VAL A 548 -10.38 -13.23 18.57
C VAL A 548 -10.44 -11.95 17.73
N PRO A 549 -10.72 -10.79 18.36
CA PRO A 549 -10.83 -9.53 17.64
C PRO A 549 -9.47 -8.91 17.37
N GLU A 550 -9.49 -7.84 16.57
CA GLU A 550 -8.37 -6.93 16.41
C GLU A 550 -8.13 -6.14 17.70
N GLN A 551 -9.18 -5.58 18.27
CA GLN A 551 -9.10 -4.70 19.44
C GLN A 551 -10.14 -5.06 20.51
N ASP A 552 -9.75 -4.87 21.75
CA ASP A 552 -10.55 -5.15 22.94
C ASP A 552 -10.82 -3.86 23.72
N TRP A 553 -12.04 -3.75 24.23
CA TRP A 553 -12.46 -2.66 25.08
C TRP A 553 -11.86 -2.80 26.50
N GLU A 554 -11.21 -1.76 26.97
CA GLU A 554 -10.53 -1.72 28.27
C GLU A 554 -11.08 -0.65 29.20
N ASN A 555 -12.24 -0.11 28.86
CA ASN A 555 -12.93 0.91 29.65
C ASN A 555 -14.18 0.32 30.31
N PRO A 556 -14.84 1.03 31.24
CA PRO A 556 -16.07 0.57 31.84
C PRO A 556 -17.13 0.17 30.81
N ASP A 557 -17.93 -0.84 31.14
CA ASP A 557 -18.99 -1.34 30.28
C ASP A 557 -19.89 -0.23 29.76
N LEU A 558 -20.17 -0.26 28.45
CA LEU A 558 -21.15 0.61 27.81
C LEU A 558 -22.35 -0.20 27.37
N PRO A 559 -23.58 0.19 27.75
CA PRO A 559 -24.78 -0.51 27.30
C PRO A 559 -25.03 -0.27 25.81
N ALA A 560 -25.62 -1.26 25.15
CA ALA A 560 -26.13 -1.08 23.80
C ALA A 560 -27.24 -0.01 23.77
N SER A 561 -27.24 0.80 22.72
CA SER A 561 -28.33 1.78 22.51
C SER A 561 -29.64 1.07 22.19
N PRO A 562 -30.80 1.64 22.60
CA PRO A 562 -32.10 1.11 22.24
C PRO A 562 -32.29 1.04 20.72
N TYR A 563 -33.12 0.09 20.28
CA TYR A 563 -33.49 -0.01 18.87
C TYR A 563 -34.12 1.32 18.39
N GLY A 564 -33.72 1.79 17.22
CA GLY A 564 -34.17 3.05 16.63
C GLY A 564 -33.40 4.28 17.09
N SER A 565 -32.33 4.13 17.89
CA SER A 565 -31.42 5.20 18.18
C SER A 565 -30.72 5.71 16.91
N ASP A 566 -30.28 6.97 16.95
CA ASP A 566 -29.51 7.55 15.85
C ASP A 566 -28.26 6.69 15.56
N PRO A 567 -28.10 6.11 14.35
CA PRO A 567 -26.95 5.26 14.05
C PRO A 567 -25.61 5.97 14.22
N ALA A 568 -25.60 7.31 14.08
CA ALA A 568 -24.40 8.11 14.22
C ALA A 568 -23.85 8.15 15.65
N THR A 569 -24.70 7.90 16.64
CA THR A 569 -24.34 7.97 18.06
C THR A 569 -24.69 6.69 18.85
N ALA A 570 -25.24 5.68 18.15
CA ALA A 570 -25.63 4.44 18.77
C ALA A 570 -24.40 3.59 19.15
N SER A 571 -24.45 2.98 20.32
CA SER A 571 -23.51 1.95 20.76
C SER A 571 -24.04 0.57 20.48
N ILE A 572 -23.18 -0.35 20.05
CA ILE A 572 -23.49 -1.78 20.01
C ILE A 572 -23.40 -2.45 21.38
N GLY A 573 -22.91 -1.72 22.38
CA GLY A 573 -22.59 -2.23 23.70
C GLY A 573 -21.17 -2.79 23.77
N PHE A 574 -20.44 -2.43 24.80
CA PHE A 574 -19.06 -2.87 25.02
C PHE A 574 -18.90 -3.37 26.46
N THR A 575 -18.10 -4.40 26.64
CA THR A 575 -17.78 -5.00 27.93
C THR A 575 -16.27 -4.98 28.14
N ASP A 576 -15.81 -4.55 29.31
CA ASP A 576 -14.40 -4.49 29.67
C ASP A 576 -13.73 -5.87 29.48
N GLY A 577 -12.67 -5.91 28.69
CA GLY A 577 -11.95 -7.12 28.30
C GLY A 577 -12.61 -7.93 27.19
N LYS A 578 -13.49 -7.34 26.38
CA LYS A 578 -14.13 -7.98 25.24
C LYS A 578 -13.99 -7.13 23.97
N ALA A 579 -14.31 -7.72 22.83
CA ALA A 579 -14.19 -7.07 21.53
C ALA A 579 -14.79 -5.65 21.51
N ALA A 580 -14.05 -4.69 20.94
CA ALA A 580 -14.39 -3.28 20.87
C ALA A 580 -15.12 -2.85 19.57
N GLY A 581 -15.69 -3.79 18.81
CA GLY A 581 -16.36 -3.49 17.53
C GLY A 581 -15.44 -3.42 16.34
N SER A 582 -14.13 -3.61 16.53
CA SER A 582 -13.10 -3.77 15.50
C SER A 582 -13.29 -5.05 14.69
N ALA A 583 -12.35 -5.37 13.79
CA ALA A 583 -12.38 -6.61 13.02
C ALA A 583 -12.42 -7.84 13.96
N SER A 584 -13.49 -8.63 13.88
CA SER A 584 -13.66 -9.84 14.68
C SER A 584 -14.29 -10.93 13.81
N PRO A 585 -13.53 -11.95 13.39
CA PRO A 585 -12.13 -12.23 13.76
C PRO A 585 -11.10 -11.35 13.03
N LEU A 586 -9.94 -11.14 13.65
CA LEU A 586 -8.74 -10.74 12.93
C LEU A 586 -7.89 -12.00 12.66
N THR A 587 -7.53 -12.26 11.40
CA THR A 587 -6.73 -13.44 11.02
C THR A 587 -5.38 -13.48 11.72
N TRP A 588 -4.69 -12.35 11.86
CA TRP A 588 -3.45 -12.25 12.63
C TRP A 588 -3.64 -12.70 14.08
N ALA A 589 -4.69 -12.23 14.78
CA ALA A 589 -4.96 -12.59 16.16
C ALA A 589 -5.30 -14.09 16.32
N GLN A 590 -6.04 -14.66 15.39
CA GLN A 590 -6.33 -16.09 15.36
C GLN A 590 -5.05 -16.91 15.13
N ALA A 591 -4.19 -16.48 14.20
CA ALA A 591 -2.90 -17.13 13.94
C ALA A 591 -1.95 -17.06 15.15
N GLN A 592 -1.95 -15.93 15.85
CA GLN A 592 -1.19 -15.74 17.07
C GLN A 592 -1.59 -16.75 18.17
N GLU A 593 -2.89 -17.00 18.33
CA GLU A 593 -3.38 -18.01 19.27
C GLU A 593 -2.89 -19.42 18.89
N VAL A 594 -3.06 -19.82 17.63
CA VAL A 594 -2.59 -21.14 17.13
C VAL A 594 -1.09 -21.29 17.34
N ARG A 595 -0.32 -20.30 16.96
CA ARG A 595 1.15 -20.27 17.05
C ARG A 595 1.62 -20.37 18.50
N LEU A 596 1.00 -19.60 19.39
CA LEU A 596 1.37 -19.61 20.81
C LEU A 596 1.02 -20.94 21.49
N ILE A 597 -0.12 -21.56 21.17
CA ILE A 597 -0.47 -22.89 21.65
C ILE A 597 0.58 -23.92 21.22
N ALA A 598 0.96 -23.90 19.95
CA ALA A 598 1.99 -24.78 19.41
C ALA A 598 3.37 -24.52 20.07
N SER A 599 3.73 -23.26 20.27
CA SER A 599 4.98 -22.85 20.93
C SER A 599 5.06 -23.30 22.39
N LEU A 600 3.99 -23.12 23.14
CA LEU A 600 3.86 -23.64 24.50
C LEU A 600 3.95 -25.16 24.54
N GLY A 601 3.35 -25.86 23.58
CA GLY A 601 3.47 -27.31 23.42
C GLY A 601 4.92 -27.75 23.18
N ALA A 602 5.62 -27.04 22.32
CA ALA A 602 7.03 -27.29 21.97
C ALA A 602 8.04 -26.79 23.01
N GLY A 603 7.63 -25.93 23.94
CA GLY A 603 8.51 -25.27 24.91
C GLY A 603 9.45 -24.24 24.32
N ARG A 604 9.20 -23.76 23.10
CA ARG A 604 9.95 -22.73 22.37
C ARG A 604 9.05 -22.11 21.30
N ASN A 605 9.38 -20.93 20.83
CA ASN A 605 8.71 -20.33 19.67
C ASN A 605 8.97 -21.19 18.43
N VAL A 606 7.87 -21.65 17.79
CA VAL A 606 7.93 -22.63 16.69
C VAL A 606 8.25 -22.00 15.35
N ASP A 607 8.01 -20.72 15.20
CA ASP A 607 8.19 -19.93 13.99
C ASP A 607 9.55 -19.21 13.89
N THR A 608 10.37 -19.25 14.94
CA THR A 608 11.71 -18.65 14.91
C THR A 608 12.57 -19.29 13.82
N PRO A 609 13.07 -18.52 12.83
CA PRO A 609 13.82 -19.08 11.71
C PRO A 609 15.16 -19.66 12.16
N ALA A 610 15.44 -20.89 11.73
CA ALA A 610 16.69 -21.54 12.09
C ALA A 610 17.92 -20.85 11.46
N VAL A 611 17.77 -20.23 10.29
CA VAL A 611 18.87 -19.57 9.57
C VAL A 611 19.38 -18.33 10.30
N THR A 612 18.50 -17.50 10.80
CA THR A 612 18.84 -16.29 11.59
C THR A 612 19.39 -16.68 12.96
N THR A 613 18.72 -17.60 13.65
CA THR A 613 19.18 -18.13 14.95
C THR A 613 20.58 -18.71 14.84
N ALA A 614 20.85 -19.51 13.81
CA ALA A 614 22.20 -20.05 13.58
C ALA A 614 23.21 -18.92 13.37
N ARG A 615 22.86 -17.91 12.58
CA ARG A 615 23.73 -16.79 12.21
C ARG A 615 24.09 -15.93 13.42
N TYR A 616 23.08 -15.46 14.17
CA TYR A 616 23.22 -14.37 15.12
C TYR A 616 23.26 -14.84 16.58
N ILE A 617 22.60 -15.95 16.92
CA ILE A 617 22.49 -16.44 18.28
C ILE A 617 23.50 -17.58 18.52
N THR A 618 23.40 -18.65 17.73
CA THR A 618 24.21 -19.87 17.96
C THR A 618 25.69 -19.64 17.74
N HIS A 619 26.03 -18.94 16.65
CA HIS A 619 27.42 -18.66 16.30
C HIS A 619 27.89 -17.25 16.73
N GLY A 620 26.99 -16.45 17.29
CA GLY A 620 27.22 -15.04 17.59
C GLY A 620 27.26 -14.15 16.36
N ALA A 621 27.02 -12.86 16.51
CA ALA A 621 27.03 -11.91 15.42
C ALA A 621 28.38 -11.85 14.68
N PRO A 622 28.41 -11.72 13.34
CA PRO A 622 29.65 -11.67 12.57
C PRO A 622 30.52 -10.46 12.92
N GLY A 623 31.83 -10.61 12.78
CA GLY A 623 32.75 -9.49 12.91
C GLY A 623 32.57 -8.43 11.81
N MET A 624 32.88 -7.18 12.14
CA MET A 624 32.80 -6.06 11.18
C MET A 624 34.08 -5.95 10.35
N LEU A 625 33.96 -5.73 9.06
CA LEU A 625 35.03 -5.28 8.17
C LEU A 625 34.80 -3.79 7.81
N PRO A 626 35.84 -2.98 7.78
CA PRO A 626 35.69 -1.62 7.22
C PRO A 626 35.45 -1.70 5.71
N VAL A 627 34.51 -0.90 5.21
CA VAL A 627 34.30 -0.69 3.78
C VAL A 627 34.14 0.81 3.55
N THR A 628 34.84 1.35 2.57
CA THR A 628 34.69 2.74 2.13
C THR A 628 34.59 2.78 0.63
N ILE A 629 33.67 3.58 0.10
CA ILE A 629 33.56 3.90 -1.32
C ILE A 629 34.27 5.24 -1.54
N THR A 630 35.21 5.30 -2.46
CA THR A 630 35.94 6.52 -2.80
C THR A 630 35.45 7.16 -4.09
N ALA A 631 34.85 6.35 -4.99
CA ALA A 631 34.15 6.81 -6.17
C ALA A 631 33.06 5.78 -6.54
N PRO A 632 31.90 6.22 -7.09
CA PRO A 632 31.50 7.63 -7.21
C PRO A 632 31.24 8.27 -5.84
N ALA A 633 31.24 9.60 -5.77
CA ALA A 633 30.89 10.31 -4.55
C ALA A 633 29.40 10.21 -4.28
N ALA A 634 29.01 10.13 -3.00
CA ALA A 634 27.60 10.12 -2.62
C ALA A 634 26.90 11.41 -3.12
N GLY A 635 25.72 11.28 -3.69
CA GLY A 635 24.92 12.38 -4.24
C GLY A 635 25.46 12.97 -5.55
N SER A 636 26.48 12.37 -6.18
CA SER A 636 26.97 12.86 -7.47
C SER A 636 25.98 12.56 -8.61
N THR A 637 25.94 13.47 -9.59
CA THR A 637 25.24 13.28 -10.86
C THR A 637 26.16 12.64 -11.87
N LEU A 638 25.62 11.70 -12.64
CA LEU A 638 26.26 10.98 -13.73
C LEU A 638 25.46 11.19 -15.02
N ALA A 639 26.14 11.07 -16.16
CA ALA A 639 25.51 11.06 -17.49
C ALA A 639 26.14 9.96 -18.34
N VAL A 640 26.07 8.73 -17.86
CA VAL A 640 26.77 7.56 -18.40
C VAL A 640 25.88 6.32 -18.30
N THR A 641 26.26 5.26 -19.02
CA THR A 641 25.59 3.94 -18.92
C THR A 641 26.28 3.01 -17.92
N SER A 642 27.45 3.36 -17.43
CA SER A 642 28.19 2.61 -16.41
C SER A 642 29.17 3.50 -15.66
N THR A 643 29.48 3.15 -14.41
CA THR A 643 30.47 3.86 -13.58
C THR A 643 31.45 2.89 -12.94
N THR A 644 32.66 3.36 -12.65
CA THR A 644 33.66 2.58 -11.92
C THR A 644 33.57 2.88 -10.44
N VAL A 645 33.25 1.85 -9.67
CA VAL A 645 33.19 1.89 -8.20
C VAL A 645 34.57 1.54 -7.65
N THR A 646 35.15 2.47 -6.88
CA THR A 646 36.45 2.26 -6.20
C THR A 646 36.33 2.46 -4.72
N GLY A 647 37.18 1.78 -3.95
CA GLY A 647 37.14 1.90 -2.49
C GLY A 647 38.21 1.07 -1.79
N LYS A 648 38.06 0.96 -0.47
CA LYS A 648 38.97 0.17 0.38
C LYS A 648 38.22 -0.71 1.36
N THR A 649 38.79 -1.90 1.61
CA THR A 649 38.37 -2.84 2.65
C THR A 649 39.56 -3.65 3.14
N ALA A 650 39.35 -4.74 3.88
CA ALA A 650 40.45 -5.62 4.30
C ALA A 650 41.09 -6.32 3.09
N ALA A 651 42.41 -6.42 3.08
CA ALA A 651 43.17 -7.09 2.03
C ALA A 651 42.68 -8.54 1.81
N GLY A 652 42.45 -8.92 0.54
CA GLY A 652 42.00 -10.26 0.18
C GLY A 652 40.51 -10.56 0.47
N ALA A 653 39.76 -9.61 0.97
CA ALA A 653 38.31 -9.78 1.14
C ALA A 653 37.59 -9.93 -0.21
N SER A 654 36.59 -10.79 -0.29
CA SER A 654 35.65 -10.82 -1.41
C SER A 654 34.78 -9.58 -1.36
N VAL A 655 34.77 -8.79 -2.42
CA VAL A 655 33.94 -7.60 -2.54
C VAL A 655 32.81 -7.87 -3.53
N THR A 656 31.58 -7.59 -3.12
CA THR A 656 30.41 -7.68 -4.01
C THR A 656 29.81 -6.28 -4.11
N ILE A 657 29.52 -5.85 -5.34
CA ILE A 657 28.99 -4.53 -5.66
C ILE A 657 27.67 -4.73 -6.38
N ALA A 658 26.61 -4.13 -5.86
CA ALA A 658 25.30 -4.07 -6.51
C ALA A 658 25.03 -2.63 -6.94
N SER A 659 24.48 -2.46 -8.15
CA SER A 659 23.89 -1.21 -8.62
C SER A 659 22.42 -1.46 -8.90
N ALA A 660 21.56 -0.83 -8.13
CA ALA A 660 20.12 -0.96 -8.24
C ALA A 660 19.50 0.37 -8.63
N ASP A 661 18.64 0.32 -9.63
CA ASP A 661 17.80 1.43 -10.05
C ASP A 661 16.62 1.57 -9.09
N THR A 662 16.59 2.67 -8.34
CA THR A 662 15.50 2.96 -7.41
C THR A 662 14.40 3.82 -8.03
N THR A 663 14.52 4.18 -9.32
CA THR A 663 13.52 4.98 -10.06
C THR A 663 12.60 4.12 -10.91
N THR A 664 13.18 3.19 -11.70
CA THR A 664 12.41 2.36 -12.64
C THR A 664 12.14 0.95 -12.12
N GLY A 665 12.76 0.56 -11.00
CA GLY A 665 12.63 -0.75 -10.41
C GLY A 665 13.30 -1.88 -11.21
N ALA A 666 14.29 -1.57 -12.02
CA ALA A 666 15.05 -2.59 -12.73
C ALA A 666 15.90 -3.44 -11.76
N SER A 667 16.01 -4.75 -12.06
CA SER A 667 16.81 -5.68 -11.25
C SER A 667 18.24 -5.19 -11.06
N ALA A 668 18.79 -5.37 -9.85
CA ALA A 668 20.13 -4.95 -9.51
C ALA A 668 21.20 -5.70 -10.35
N ALA A 669 22.14 -4.94 -10.89
CA ALA A 669 23.34 -5.52 -11.48
C ALA A 669 24.36 -5.82 -10.37
N VAL A 670 24.78 -7.09 -10.27
CA VAL A 670 25.70 -7.55 -9.22
C VAL A 670 27.02 -8.00 -9.83
N THR A 671 28.11 -7.45 -9.33
CA THR A 671 29.49 -7.79 -9.74
C THR A 671 30.34 -8.15 -8.50
N SER A 672 31.37 -8.96 -8.69
CA SER A 672 32.28 -9.33 -7.61
C SER A 672 33.74 -9.13 -8.02
N THR A 673 34.54 -8.70 -7.05
CA THR A 673 35.99 -8.55 -7.17
C THR A 673 36.66 -8.99 -5.85
N THR A 674 37.96 -8.93 -5.78
CA THR A 674 38.74 -9.19 -4.57
C THR A 674 39.59 -7.97 -4.23
N ALA A 675 39.60 -7.56 -2.98
CA ALA A 675 40.44 -6.47 -2.53
C ALA A 675 41.94 -6.82 -2.66
N ALA A 676 42.71 -5.90 -3.19
CA ALA A 676 44.17 -6.05 -3.36
C ALA A 676 44.90 -6.12 -2.01
N SER A 677 46.19 -6.33 -2.05
CA SER A 677 47.05 -6.45 -0.83
C SER A 677 47.09 -5.16 0.01
N ASP A 678 46.81 -4.02 -0.59
CA ASP A 678 46.68 -2.72 0.08
C ASP A 678 45.22 -2.43 0.52
N GLY A 679 44.32 -3.36 0.31
CA GLY A 679 42.90 -3.28 0.61
C GLY A 679 42.06 -2.52 -0.46
N SER A 680 42.67 -2.02 -1.55
CA SER A 680 41.93 -1.35 -2.59
C SER A 680 41.10 -2.32 -3.44
N PHE A 681 39.95 -1.85 -3.93
CA PHE A 681 39.12 -2.56 -4.91
C PHE A 681 38.63 -1.60 -6.02
N SER A 682 38.35 -2.17 -7.20
CA SER A 682 37.75 -1.46 -8.33
C SER A 682 36.91 -2.43 -9.14
N ALA A 683 35.74 -2.00 -9.56
CA ALA A 683 34.90 -2.70 -10.52
C ALA A 683 33.95 -1.73 -11.21
N THR A 684 33.60 -2.01 -12.46
CA THR A 684 32.62 -1.24 -13.22
C THR A 684 31.23 -1.88 -13.08
N VAL A 685 30.23 -1.04 -12.83
CA VAL A 685 28.81 -1.44 -12.75
C VAL A 685 27.98 -0.59 -13.70
N PRO A 686 26.92 -1.12 -14.31
CA PRO A 686 25.96 -0.32 -15.04
C PRO A 686 25.21 0.62 -14.09
N VAL A 687 24.73 1.74 -14.61
CA VAL A 687 23.82 2.66 -13.93
C VAL A 687 22.66 2.98 -14.86
N SER A 688 21.44 2.97 -14.34
CA SER A 688 20.22 3.26 -15.06
C SER A 688 19.88 4.75 -14.96
N PHE A 689 18.97 5.22 -15.79
CA PHE A 689 18.41 6.57 -15.66
C PHE A 689 17.72 6.74 -14.29
N GLY A 690 17.93 7.87 -13.64
CA GLY A 690 17.34 8.18 -12.34
C GLY A 690 18.27 7.90 -11.17
N SER A 691 17.70 7.58 -10.02
CA SER A 691 18.44 7.32 -8.79
C SER A 691 18.98 5.89 -8.76
N ASN A 692 20.27 5.73 -8.46
CA ASN A 692 20.92 4.42 -8.36
C ASN A 692 21.54 4.26 -6.97
N ALA A 693 21.15 3.18 -6.26
CA ALA A 693 21.80 2.76 -5.04
C ALA A 693 22.97 1.84 -5.38
N ILE A 694 24.17 2.28 -5.09
CA ILE A 694 25.40 1.48 -5.27
C ILE A 694 25.82 0.95 -3.91
N THR A 695 25.57 -0.35 -3.69
CA THR A 695 25.88 -1.05 -2.44
C THR A 695 27.16 -1.86 -2.61
N VAL A 696 28.10 -1.67 -1.71
CA VAL A 696 29.37 -2.43 -1.65
C VAL A 696 29.41 -3.23 -0.37
N THR A 697 29.57 -4.53 -0.51
CA THR A 697 29.77 -5.43 0.63
C THR A 697 31.12 -6.12 0.55
N ALA A 698 31.72 -6.39 1.69
CA ALA A 698 32.96 -7.16 1.81
C ALA A 698 32.75 -8.36 2.71
N THR A 699 33.36 -9.48 2.34
CA THR A 699 33.25 -10.74 3.10
C THR A 699 34.61 -11.40 3.23
N ALA A 700 34.93 -11.82 4.46
CA ALA A 700 36.15 -12.56 4.79
C ALA A 700 35.88 -13.67 5.83
N ASN A 701 36.89 -14.45 6.14
CA ASN A 701 36.84 -15.50 7.15
C ASN A 701 35.66 -16.48 6.95
N GLY A 702 35.45 -16.94 5.72
CA GLY A 702 34.35 -17.84 5.41
C GLY A 702 32.95 -17.26 5.69
N GLY A 703 32.78 -15.95 5.55
CA GLY A 703 31.53 -15.26 5.81
C GLY A 703 31.30 -14.85 7.27
N ARG A 704 32.30 -15.07 8.17
CA ARG A 704 32.20 -14.70 9.59
C ARG A 704 32.64 -13.26 9.87
N SER A 705 33.08 -12.53 8.85
CA SER A 705 33.38 -11.10 8.92
C SER A 705 32.80 -10.44 7.67
N THR A 706 31.99 -9.40 7.87
CA THR A 706 31.28 -8.70 6.79
C THR A 706 31.37 -7.19 6.94
N GLY A 707 31.41 -6.49 5.81
CA GLY A 707 31.41 -5.04 5.75
C GLY A 707 30.38 -4.54 4.76
N TYR A 708 29.94 -3.29 4.91
CA TYR A 708 28.88 -2.67 4.10
C TYR A 708 29.16 -1.17 3.94
N ALA A 709 28.94 -0.67 2.75
CA ALA A 709 28.82 0.75 2.46
C ALA A 709 27.85 0.95 1.28
N GLN A 710 27.12 2.03 1.28
CA GLN A 710 26.22 2.39 0.20
C GLN A 710 26.35 3.87 -0.14
N VAL A 711 26.26 4.20 -1.42
CA VAL A 711 26.10 5.57 -1.91
C VAL A 711 24.97 5.62 -2.92
N THR A 712 24.25 6.72 -2.91
CA THR A 712 23.25 7.01 -3.95
C THR A 712 23.86 7.98 -4.94
N VAL A 713 23.67 7.72 -6.23
CA VAL A 713 24.03 8.60 -7.33
C VAL A 713 22.82 8.82 -8.23
N THR A 714 22.76 9.99 -8.85
CA THR A 714 21.70 10.32 -9.82
C THR A 714 22.29 10.22 -11.21
N ASN A 715 21.65 9.48 -12.13
CA ASN A 715 22.10 9.37 -13.51
C ASN A 715 21.05 9.98 -14.46
N GLU A 716 21.44 11.03 -15.17
CA GLU A 716 20.59 11.70 -16.15
C GLU A 716 20.47 10.95 -17.48
N GLY A 717 21.01 9.75 -17.55
CA GLY A 717 21.15 9.03 -18.79
C GLY A 717 22.28 9.58 -19.67
N GLY A 718 22.74 8.80 -20.59
CA GLY A 718 23.82 9.14 -21.49
C GLY A 718 23.70 8.33 -22.77
N GLY A 719 24.64 8.54 -23.68
CA GLY A 719 24.65 7.82 -24.95
C GLY A 719 25.19 8.69 -26.08
N SER A 720 24.87 8.28 -27.30
CA SER A 720 25.23 9.04 -28.50
C SER A 720 24.31 10.26 -28.65
N THR A 721 24.91 11.40 -28.97
CA THR A 721 24.16 12.63 -29.28
C THR A 721 23.49 12.50 -30.65
N VAL A 722 22.17 12.63 -30.70
CA VAL A 722 21.37 12.66 -31.93
C VAL A 722 21.08 14.08 -32.34
N LEU A 723 20.77 14.95 -31.37
CA LEU A 723 20.53 16.39 -31.59
C LEU A 723 21.13 17.16 -30.42
N ASP A 724 21.73 18.32 -30.74
CA ASP A 724 22.27 19.24 -29.73
C ASP A 724 22.09 20.67 -30.22
N VAL A 725 21.23 21.44 -29.57
CA VAL A 725 20.84 22.78 -29.96
C VAL A 725 21.00 23.71 -28.77
N THR A 726 21.71 24.80 -28.98
CA THR A 726 21.75 25.91 -27.99
C THR A 726 20.59 26.84 -28.25
N ASP A 727 19.98 27.31 -27.17
CA ASP A 727 18.95 28.34 -27.19
C ASP A 727 19.49 29.66 -26.62
N PRO A 728 19.06 30.84 -27.09
CA PRO A 728 19.50 32.10 -26.53
C PRO A 728 19.10 32.25 -25.06
N SER A 729 20.01 32.77 -24.25
CA SER A 729 19.70 32.99 -22.83
C SER A 729 19.09 34.38 -22.61
N GLY A 730 18.00 34.43 -21.82
CA GLY A 730 17.30 35.66 -21.43
C GLY A 730 16.19 36.07 -22.39
N ASP A 731 15.73 35.13 -23.21
CA ASP A 731 14.56 35.28 -24.06
C ASP A 731 13.29 34.61 -23.50
N ASP A 732 13.31 34.26 -22.24
CA ASP A 732 12.22 33.75 -21.40
C ASP A 732 11.11 34.82 -21.17
N ASN A 733 10.75 35.54 -22.22
CA ASN A 733 9.78 36.64 -22.23
C ASN A 733 8.75 36.56 -23.35
N GLY A 734 8.54 35.37 -23.89
CA GLY A 734 7.54 35.04 -24.90
C GLY A 734 7.69 35.88 -26.17
N PRO A 735 6.69 36.68 -26.55
CA PRO A 735 6.79 37.62 -27.68
C PRO A 735 7.69 38.85 -27.39
N GLY A 736 8.59 38.77 -26.42
CA GLY A 736 9.52 39.83 -26.01
C GLY A 736 8.96 40.75 -24.91
N THR A 737 7.78 40.47 -24.37
CA THR A 737 7.10 41.38 -23.42
C THR A 737 6.67 40.74 -22.12
N TYR A 738 6.63 39.42 -22.05
CA TYR A 738 6.15 38.73 -20.88
C TYR A 738 6.98 39.01 -19.63
N GLN A 739 6.29 39.06 -18.52
CA GLN A 739 6.86 39.31 -17.20
C GLN A 739 6.56 38.09 -16.28
N TYR A 740 7.55 37.71 -15.51
CA TYR A 740 7.40 36.66 -14.49
C TYR A 740 6.36 37.01 -13.42
N PRO A 741 5.72 36.03 -12.79
CA PRO A 741 4.96 36.24 -11.56
C PRO A 741 5.82 36.92 -10.49
N THR A 742 5.20 37.72 -9.60
CA THR A 742 5.91 38.58 -8.66
C THR A 742 6.19 37.96 -7.29
N ALA A 743 5.65 36.76 -7.01
CA ALA A 743 5.97 36.02 -5.78
C ALA A 743 7.44 35.58 -5.79
N SER A 744 8.04 35.56 -4.60
CA SER A 744 9.47 35.22 -4.41
C SER A 744 9.83 33.78 -4.83
N ASP A 745 8.84 32.95 -5.02
CA ASP A 745 8.99 31.57 -5.50
C ASP A 745 9.47 31.48 -6.96
N PHE A 746 9.30 32.54 -7.75
CA PHE A 746 9.68 32.55 -9.17
C PHE A 746 11.01 33.24 -9.39
N HIS A 747 12.02 32.44 -9.59
CA HIS A 747 13.40 32.89 -9.77
C HIS A 747 13.69 33.26 -11.22
N ALA A 748 14.50 34.30 -11.44
CA ALA A 748 14.91 34.73 -12.78
C ALA A 748 15.64 33.58 -13.50
N GLY A 749 15.26 33.32 -14.75
CA GLY A 749 15.80 32.24 -15.57
C GLY A 749 15.17 30.86 -15.30
N ALA A 750 14.14 30.77 -14.44
CA ALA A 750 13.42 29.51 -14.18
C ALA A 750 12.65 29.00 -15.39
N PHE A 751 12.35 29.88 -16.34
CA PHE A 751 11.68 29.52 -17.60
C PHE A 751 12.56 29.87 -18.82
N ASP A 752 13.88 29.92 -18.65
CA ASP A 752 14.90 30.28 -19.69
C ASP A 752 15.64 28.98 -20.06
N MET A 753 15.26 28.39 -21.18
CA MET A 753 15.92 27.20 -21.73
C MET A 753 17.18 27.64 -22.50
N THR A 754 18.32 27.08 -22.15
CA THR A 754 19.61 27.48 -22.78
C THR A 754 20.14 26.40 -23.72
N ARG A 755 19.60 25.19 -23.67
CA ARG A 755 20.03 24.07 -24.52
C ARG A 755 18.97 22.99 -24.54
N PHE A 756 18.82 22.33 -25.67
CA PHE A 756 18.04 21.11 -25.81
C PHE A 756 18.87 20.03 -26.49
N GLN A 757 18.84 18.80 -25.92
CA GLN A 757 19.56 17.65 -26.45
C GLN A 757 18.66 16.44 -26.59
N VAL A 758 18.90 15.65 -27.64
CA VAL A 758 18.37 14.30 -27.80
C VAL A 758 19.55 13.35 -27.79
N LEU A 759 19.55 12.43 -26.82
CA LEU A 759 20.58 11.40 -26.67
C LEU A 759 19.94 10.02 -26.81
N SER A 760 20.73 9.01 -27.20
CA SER A 760 20.26 7.62 -27.30
C SER A 760 21.34 6.66 -26.80
N ASP A 761 20.94 5.69 -25.97
CA ASP A 761 21.80 4.57 -25.56
C ASP A 761 21.40 3.24 -26.22
N GLY A 762 20.41 3.28 -27.13
CA GLY A 762 19.87 2.12 -27.81
C GLY A 762 18.76 1.38 -27.04
N THR A 763 18.49 1.78 -25.80
CA THR A 763 17.38 1.29 -24.97
C THR A 763 16.40 2.41 -24.69
N PHE A 764 16.94 3.56 -24.33
CA PHE A 764 16.19 4.80 -24.08
C PHE A 764 16.69 5.92 -24.96
N SER A 765 15.76 6.77 -25.37
CA SER A 765 16.04 8.12 -25.86
C SER A 765 15.82 9.12 -24.73
N TYR A 766 16.76 10.03 -24.56
CA TYR A 766 16.74 11.07 -23.52
C TYR A 766 16.50 12.43 -24.17
N LEU A 767 15.42 13.09 -23.80
CA LEU A 767 15.11 14.46 -24.17
C LEU A 767 15.50 15.36 -23.00
N ARG A 768 16.57 16.16 -23.15
CA ARG A 768 17.15 16.95 -22.05
C ARG A 768 17.07 18.44 -22.36
N ALA A 769 16.32 19.17 -21.55
CA ALA A 769 16.32 20.63 -21.53
C ALA A 769 17.26 21.13 -20.42
N THR A 770 18.16 22.04 -20.74
CA THR A 770 18.99 22.76 -19.76
C THR A 770 18.43 24.15 -19.59
N LEU A 771 18.18 24.58 -18.36
CA LEU A 771 17.64 25.88 -18.01
C LEU A 771 18.73 26.79 -17.44
N ARG A 772 18.49 28.09 -17.47
CA ARG A 772 19.40 29.05 -16.83
C ARG A 772 19.35 28.94 -15.31
N ASN A 773 18.18 28.64 -14.77
CA ASN A 773 17.95 28.41 -13.35
C ASN A 773 16.93 27.28 -13.15
N LEU A 774 17.19 26.39 -12.18
CA LEU A 774 16.29 25.33 -11.76
C LEU A 774 16.30 25.20 -10.22
N ASP A 775 15.98 26.29 -9.55
CA ASP A 775 15.86 26.29 -8.10
C ASP A 775 14.54 25.61 -7.69
N PRO A 776 14.55 24.74 -6.65
CA PRO A 776 13.34 24.09 -6.18
C PRO A 776 12.24 25.08 -5.82
N THR A 777 11.05 24.83 -6.35
CA THR A 777 9.88 25.69 -6.15
C THR A 777 8.71 24.83 -5.67
N PHE A 778 7.96 25.29 -4.67
CA PHE A 778 6.81 24.57 -4.09
C PHE A 778 7.16 23.16 -3.58
N GLY A 779 8.42 22.94 -3.20
CA GLY A 779 8.86 21.64 -2.66
C GLY A 779 9.32 20.62 -3.71
N GLN A 780 9.36 20.98 -5.00
CA GLN A 780 9.88 20.14 -6.08
C GLN A 780 10.97 20.87 -6.87
N THR A 781 11.92 20.12 -7.43
CA THR A 781 13.03 20.72 -8.22
C THR A 781 12.50 21.46 -9.45
N ASP A 782 11.55 20.89 -10.16
CA ASP A 782 10.85 21.45 -11.32
C ASP A 782 9.41 21.91 -11.00
N GLY A 783 9.18 22.35 -9.76
CA GLY A 783 7.86 22.70 -9.27
C GLY A 783 7.21 23.93 -9.92
N ALA A 784 8.00 24.79 -10.58
CA ALA A 784 7.48 25.93 -11.32
C ALA A 784 7.23 25.64 -12.80
N GLN A 785 7.98 24.68 -13.38
CA GLN A 785 8.07 24.45 -14.81
C GLN A 785 6.96 23.53 -15.33
N LEU A 786 6.57 23.78 -16.57
CA LEU A 786 5.77 22.92 -17.42
C LEU A 786 6.48 22.84 -18.77
N LEU A 787 7.00 21.67 -19.08
CA LEU A 787 7.79 21.40 -20.29
C LEU A 787 6.98 20.49 -21.23
N ASP A 788 6.66 21.01 -22.42
CA ASP A 788 6.06 20.22 -23.51
C ASP A 788 7.11 19.94 -24.58
N VAL A 789 7.20 18.69 -25.03
CA VAL A 789 7.99 18.28 -26.17
C VAL A 789 7.08 17.61 -27.19
N TYR A 790 6.87 18.28 -28.32
CA TYR A 790 6.11 17.75 -29.47
C TYR A 790 7.09 17.10 -30.44
N VAL A 791 6.87 15.84 -30.77
CA VAL A 791 7.80 15.05 -31.55
C VAL A 791 7.21 14.70 -32.92
N HIS A 792 7.82 15.20 -33.95
CA HIS A 792 7.55 14.82 -35.34
C HIS A 792 8.38 13.58 -35.71
N VAL A 793 7.70 12.51 -36.05
CA VAL A 793 8.36 11.28 -36.56
C VAL A 793 8.08 11.20 -38.08
N PRO A 794 9.10 11.16 -38.94
CA PRO A 794 8.90 11.08 -40.37
C PRO A 794 8.09 9.84 -40.76
N GLY A 795 7.06 10.05 -41.60
CA GLY A 795 6.22 8.95 -42.08
C GLY A 795 5.22 8.38 -41.09
N ALA A 796 5.02 9.03 -39.95
CA ALA A 796 4.01 8.61 -38.98
C ALA A 796 2.59 8.62 -39.57
N ALA A 797 1.82 7.58 -39.29
CA ALA A 797 0.47 7.38 -39.84
C ALA A 797 -0.56 8.44 -39.37
N SER A 798 -0.32 9.05 -38.22
CA SER A 798 -1.21 10.09 -37.65
C SER A 798 -0.34 11.19 -37.07
N THR A 799 -0.70 12.44 -37.37
CA THR A 799 -0.02 13.64 -36.84
C THR A 799 -1.05 14.69 -36.43
N SER A 800 -0.65 15.60 -35.57
CA SER A 800 -1.44 16.75 -35.12
C SER A 800 -0.59 18.01 -35.11
N THR A 801 -1.23 19.16 -35.30
CA THR A 801 -0.63 20.48 -35.08
C THR A 801 -1.20 21.18 -33.84
N GLN A 802 -2.09 20.53 -33.10
CA GLN A 802 -2.73 21.11 -31.92
C GLN A 802 -1.77 21.12 -30.74
N ALA A 803 -1.80 22.17 -29.93
CA ALA A 803 -1.19 22.18 -28.61
C ALA A 803 -1.87 21.13 -27.70
N ALA A 804 -1.26 20.84 -26.56
CA ALA A 804 -1.80 19.93 -25.54
C ALA A 804 -3.26 20.26 -25.17
N PHE A 805 -3.56 21.54 -25.09
CA PHE A 805 -4.88 22.09 -24.81
C PHE A 805 -5.11 23.34 -25.69
N ALA A 806 -6.32 23.53 -26.19
CA ALA A 806 -6.67 24.69 -26.99
C ALA A 806 -6.44 26.02 -26.24
N SER A 807 -6.62 26.01 -24.92
CA SER A 807 -6.42 27.17 -24.03
C SER A 807 -4.95 27.59 -23.87
N ARG A 808 -3.99 26.84 -24.44
CA ARG A 808 -2.57 27.26 -24.49
C ARG A 808 -2.29 28.27 -25.61
N ASN A 809 -3.25 28.48 -26.53
CA ASN A 809 -3.28 29.54 -27.55
C ASN A 809 -2.10 29.54 -28.53
N TYR A 810 -1.54 28.38 -28.83
CA TYR A 810 -0.55 28.16 -29.89
C TYR A 810 -0.84 26.85 -30.65
N ALA A 811 -0.24 26.72 -31.79
CA ALA A 811 -0.20 25.48 -32.56
C ALA A 811 1.24 25.09 -32.83
N ILE A 812 1.46 23.89 -33.35
CA ILE A 812 2.73 23.43 -33.89
C ILE A 812 2.67 23.64 -35.40
N ALA A 813 3.74 24.19 -35.99
CA ALA A 813 3.82 24.42 -37.43
C ALA A 813 3.66 23.12 -38.21
N SER A 814 3.09 23.17 -39.40
CA SER A 814 2.81 21.99 -40.22
C SER A 814 4.07 21.15 -40.52
N ALA A 815 5.25 21.80 -40.63
CA ALA A 815 6.53 21.13 -40.81
C ALA A 815 6.93 20.27 -39.60
N GLY A 816 6.42 20.59 -38.40
CA GLY A 816 6.62 19.87 -37.13
C GLY A 816 5.38 19.12 -36.65
N ALA A 817 4.40 18.87 -37.53
CA ALA A 817 3.19 18.13 -37.13
C ALA A 817 3.54 16.87 -36.36
N TRP A 818 3.22 16.85 -35.08
CA TRP A 818 3.70 15.85 -34.13
C TRP A 818 2.89 14.55 -34.17
N SER A 819 3.57 13.45 -34.00
CA SER A 819 2.96 12.12 -33.82
C SER A 819 2.94 11.65 -32.37
N GLN A 820 3.83 12.17 -31.56
CA GLN A 820 3.93 11.91 -30.13
C GLN A 820 4.20 13.22 -29.38
N ARG A 821 3.69 13.33 -28.16
CA ARG A 821 3.90 14.48 -27.27
C ARG A 821 4.20 13.99 -25.86
N VAL A 822 5.19 14.60 -25.24
CA VAL A 822 5.50 14.40 -23.82
C VAL A 822 5.36 15.70 -23.05
N GLU A 823 4.69 15.65 -21.91
CA GLU A 823 4.51 16.77 -20.99
C GLU A 823 5.07 16.39 -19.62
N VAL A 824 5.85 17.27 -19.02
CA VAL A 824 6.50 17.07 -17.71
C VAL A 824 6.23 18.27 -16.81
N GLN A 825 5.92 17.97 -15.55
CA GLN A 825 5.80 18.92 -14.45
C GLN A 825 6.15 18.22 -13.12
N GLY A 826 6.56 18.99 -12.11
CA GLY A 826 7.11 18.44 -10.87
C GLY A 826 6.13 17.72 -9.93
N PHE A 827 4.81 17.75 -10.18
CA PHE A 827 3.79 17.24 -9.25
C PHE A 827 2.99 16.06 -9.81
N ALA A 828 3.26 15.63 -11.03
CA ALA A 828 2.58 14.51 -11.66
C ALA A 828 3.57 13.70 -12.53
N PRO A 829 3.32 12.38 -12.71
CA PRO A 829 4.08 11.60 -13.67
C PRO A 829 4.00 12.22 -15.07
N PRO A 830 5.04 12.04 -15.92
CA PRO A 830 5.02 12.51 -17.29
C PRO A 830 3.81 11.98 -18.08
N VAL A 831 3.23 12.82 -18.90
CA VAL A 831 2.16 12.44 -19.82
C VAL A 831 2.77 12.18 -21.19
N TRP A 832 2.67 10.96 -21.71
CA TRP A 832 3.16 10.59 -23.03
C TRP A 832 2.03 10.05 -23.90
N VAL A 833 1.67 10.79 -24.96
CA VAL A 833 0.51 10.48 -25.81
C VAL A 833 0.87 10.53 -27.30
N ASN A 834 0.11 9.77 -28.10
CA ASN A 834 0.14 9.88 -29.56
C ASN A 834 -0.76 11.02 -30.06
N ALA A 835 -0.74 11.31 -31.36
CA ALA A 835 -1.54 12.37 -32.00
C ALA A 835 -3.07 12.24 -31.81
N GLY A 836 -3.56 11.06 -31.49
CA GLY A 836 -4.96 10.79 -31.14
C GLY A 836 -5.29 10.95 -29.65
N GLY A 837 -4.33 11.32 -28.81
CA GLY A 837 -4.49 11.47 -27.36
C GLY A 837 -4.39 10.18 -26.57
N GLY A 838 -4.15 9.03 -27.22
CA GLY A 838 -3.95 7.75 -26.54
C GLY A 838 -2.54 7.65 -25.93
N SER A 839 -2.41 7.06 -24.73
CA SER A 839 -1.11 6.79 -24.11
C SER A 839 -0.25 5.91 -24.99
N VAL A 840 1.05 6.23 -25.09
CA VAL A 840 2.06 5.48 -25.85
C VAL A 840 2.77 4.48 -24.93
N GLY A 841 3.16 4.91 -23.75
CA GLY A 841 3.92 4.10 -22.80
C GLY A 841 4.21 4.87 -21.52
N THR A 842 5.14 4.35 -20.73
CA THR A 842 5.63 5.03 -19.52
C THR A 842 6.86 5.85 -19.87
N ALA A 843 6.80 7.16 -19.61
CA ALA A 843 7.92 8.07 -19.64
C ALA A 843 8.44 8.29 -18.22
N PHE A 844 9.74 8.50 -18.09
CA PHE A 844 10.36 8.87 -16.83
C PHE A 844 10.92 10.30 -16.96
N ALA A 845 10.83 11.09 -15.90
CA ALA A 845 11.42 12.43 -15.88
C ALA A 845 12.31 12.61 -14.65
N LEU A 846 13.36 13.39 -14.82
CA LEU A 846 14.31 13.70 -13.78
C LEU A 846 14.72 15.16 -13.90
N ALA A 847 14.54 15.92 -12.82
CA ALA A 847 15.00 17.28 -12.70
C ALA A 847 16.22 17.32 -11.76
N VAL A 848 17.35 17.83 -12.24
CA VAL A 848 18.60 17.91 -11.48
C VAL A 848 19.02 19.36 -11.31
N GLN A 849 18.89 19.87 -10.09
CA GLN A 849 19.21 21.27 -9.77
C GLN A 849 20.67 21.62 -10.06
N ALA A 850 21.60 20.73 -9.70
CA ALA A 850 23.04 20.99 -9.85
C ALA A 850 23.45 21.28 -11.31
N ASP A 851 22.87 20.53 -12.24
CA ASP A 851 23.14 20.63 -13.68
C ASP A 851 22.10 21.51 -14.40
N LYS A 852 21.04 21.90 -13.67
CA LYS A 852 19.90 22.71 -14.17
C LYS A 852 19.17 22.04 -15.34
N THR A 853 19.04 20.73 -15.30
CA THR A 853 18.46 19.93 -16.38
C THR A 853 17.12 19.34 -15.98
N ILE A 854 16.21 19.26 -16.95
CA ILE A 854 15.03 18.41 -16.94
C ILE A 854 15.24 17.40 -18.08
N THR A 855 15.41 16.13 -17.72
CA THR A 855 15.64 15.04 -18.67
C THR A 855 14.47 14.08 -18.66
N ILE A 856 13.96 13.75 -19.85
CA ILE A 856 12.88 12.79 -20.07
C ILE A 856 13.48 11.54 -20.69
N ALA A 857 13.29 10.37 -20.09
CA ALA A 857 13.72 9.10 -20.65
C ALA A 857 12.51 8.35 -21.24
N LEU A 858 12.61 7.97 -22.50
CA LEU A 858 11.58 7.31 -23.27
C LEU A 858 12.11 5.97 -23.81
N PRO A 859 11.50 4.82 -23.48
CA PRO A 859 11.93 3.53 -24.02
C PRO A 859 11.83 3.51 -25.55
N GLU A 860 12.93 3.22 -26.25
CA GLU A 860 12.97 3.23 -27.72
C GLU A 860 12.07 2.16 -28.36
N ALA A 861 11.73 1.12 -27.65
CA ALA A 861 10.78 0.11 -28.11
C ALA A 861 9.39 0.70 -28.44
N GLN A 862 8.98 1.79 -27.75
CA GLN A 862 7.72 2.50 -28.00
C GLN A 862 7.93 3.84 -28.69
N PHE A 863 8.98 4.57 -28.30
CA PHE A 863 9.29 5.90 -28.84
C PHE A 863 9.78 5.84 -30.31
N GLY A 864 10.57 4.81 -30.63
CA GLY A 864 11.37 4.74 -31.83
C GLY A 864 12.78 5.28 -31.60
N THR A 865 13.69 5.00 -32.51
CA THR A 865 15.07 5.50 -32.44
C THR A 865 15.16 6.81 -33.23
N PRO A 866 15.40 7.96 -32.58
CA PRO A 866 15.48 9.24 -33.26
C PRO A 866 16.62 9.29 -34.29
N GLY A 867 16.33 9.88 -35.45
CA GLY A 867 17.29 9.96 -36.55
C GLY A 867 16.93 11.08 -37.50
N SER A 868 17.61 11.14 -38.65
CA SER A 868 17.44 12.21 -39.64
C SER A 868 15.97 12.47 -39.98
N GLY A 869 15.58 13.72 -39.98
CA GLY A 869 14.24 14.19 -40.26
C GLY A 869 13.28 14.22 -39.10
N TRP A 870 13.66 13.65 -37.93
CA TRP A 870 12.85 13.85 -36.72
C TRP A 870 12.84 15.33 -36.31
N GLY A 871 11.69 15.80 -35.88
CA GLY A 871 11.50 17.20 -35.44
C GLY A 871 11.06 17.30 -34.00
N PHE A 872 11.56 18.31 -33.29
CA PHE A 872 11.21 18.59 -31.90
C PHE A 872 10.78 20.04 -31.76
N SER A 873 9.53 20.28 -31.36
CA SER A 873 9.05 21.58 -30.92
C SER A 873 8.95 21.55 -29.40
N VAL A 874 9.75 22.37 -28.73
CA VAL A 874 9.88 22.37 -27.27
C VAL A 874 9.32 23.66 -26.72
N VAL A 875 8.44 23.58 -25.75
CA VAL A 875 7.77 24.73 -25.13
C VAL A 875 7.95 24.66 -23.62
N LEU A 876 8.42 25.75 -23.05
CA LEU A 876 8.56 25.92 -21.61
C LEU A 876 7.62 27.02 -21.13
N THR A 877 6.85 26.72 -20.08
CA THR A 877 5.96 27.66 -19.41
C THR A 877 5.86 27.34 -17.92
N GLY A 878 5.03 28.09 -17.18
CA GLY A 878 4.77 27.80 -15.77
C GLY A 878 3.61 26.86 -15.58
N GLN A 879 3.76 25.89 -14.65
CA GLN A 879 2.66 25.05 -14.19
C GLN A 879 1.88 25.73 -13.05
N ASP A 880 0.61 25.42 -12.84
CA ASP A 880 -0.22 25.90 -11.74
C ASP A 880 -0.83 24.78 -10.87
N GLY A 881 -0.77 23.53 -11.31
CA GLY A 881 -1.20 22.33 -10.59
C GLY A 881 -2.71 22.12 -10.44
N PHE A 882 -3.56 23.03 -10.94
CA PHE A 882 -5.02 22.96 -10.73
C PHE A 882 -5.88 23.39 -11.92
N SER A 883 -5.37 24.17 -12.86
CA SER A 883 -6.14 24.50 -14.07
C SER A 883 -6.28 23.28 -14.99
N PRO A 884 -7.33 23.22 -15.82
CA PRO A 884 -7.52 22.07 -16.72
C PRO A 884 -6.37 21.84 -17.70
N ASP A 885 -5.67 22.90 -18.11
CA ASP A 885 -4.52 22.84 -19.01
C ASP A 885 -3.18 22.87 -18.28
N GLN A 886 -3.18 22.83 -16.94
CA GLN A 886 -2.02 22.85 -16.06
C GLN A 886 -1.07 24.04 -16.25
N ALA A 887 -1.36 24.94 -17.21
CA ALA A 887 -0.53 26.07 -17.54
C ALA A 887 -0.99 27.32 -16.78
N ARG A 888 -0.03 27.97 -16.13
CA ARG A 888 -0.23 29.20 -15.36
C ARG A 888 -0.89 30.30 -16.19
N SER A 889 -1.80 31.02 -15.56
CA SER A 889 -2.56 32.07 -16.20
C SER A 889 -1.71 33.30 -16.52
N PHE A 890 -2.18 34.08 -17.50
CA PHE A 890 -1.65 35.39 -17.86
C PHE A 890 -2.63 36.50 -17.46
N THR A 891 -2.09 37.65 -17.07
CA THR A 891 -2.83 38.89 -16.75
C THR A 891 -2.17 40.05 -17.50
N PRO A 892 -2.83 41.20 -17.67
CA PRO A 892 -2.23 42.35 -18.43
C PRO A 892 -0.87 42.75 -17.87
N THR A 893 -0.72 42.77 -16.53
CA THR A 893 0.54 43.00 -15.82
C THR A 893 0.75 41.85 -14.84
N PRO A 894 1.99 41.52 -14.43
CA PRO A 894 2.27 40.34 -13.60
C PRO A 894 1.55 40.40 -12.25
N GLY A 895 0.92 39.32 -11.89
CA GLY A 895 0.38 39.08 -10.53
C GLY A 895 1.35 38.26 -9.68
N ALA A 896 0.96 37.98 -8.41
CA ALA A 896 1.79 37.16 -7.52
C ALA A 896 2.10 35.78 -8.12
N PHE A 897 1.09 35.13 -8.71
CA PHE A 897 1.17 33.79 -9.29
C PHE A 897 0.72 33.72 -10.76
N SER A 898 0.61 34.86 -11.47
CA SER A 898 0.29 34.91 -12.89
C SER A 898 1.36 35.66 -13.66
N PHE A 899 1.66 35.22 -14.88
CA PHE A 899 2.51 35.95 -15.78
C PHE A 899 1.84 37.25 -16.23
N GLY A 900 2.63 38.31 -16.44
CA GLY A 900 2.16 39.51 -17.11
C GLY A 900 2.37 39.42 -18.62
N VAL A 901 1.38 39.83 -19.43
CA VAL A 901 1.57 39.99 -20.88
C VAL A 901 2.60 41.09 -21.13
N CYS A 902 2.60 42.15 -20.31
CA CYS A 902 3.55 43.24 -20.38
C CYS A 902 3.88 43.80 -19.00
N ALA A 903 4.97 44.53 -18.91
CA ALA A 903 5.20 45.42 -17.78
C ALA A 903 4.16 46.56 -17.76
N SER A 904 3.92 47.16 -16.59
CA SER A 904 3.01 48.29 -16.44
C SER A 904 3.44 49.45 -17.39
N GLY A 905 2.50 49.89 -18.20
CA GLY A 905 2.75 50.96 -19.19
C GLY A 905 3.43 50.49 -20.48
N GLY A 906 3.54 49.20 -20.74
CA GLY A 906 4.04 48.64 -21.99
C GLY A 906 3.21 49.12 -23.20
N THR A 907 3.88 49.43 -24.33
CA THR A 907 3.27 50.02 -25.55
C THR A 907 3.34 49.07 -26.75
N ALA A 908 3.96 47.91 -26.64
CA ALA A 908 3.98 46.92 -27.72
C ALA A 908 2.53 46.48 -28.10
N PRO A 909 2.23 46.15 -29.36
CA PRO A 909 0.90 45.77 -29.79
C PRO A 909 0.30 44.64 -28.95
N VAL A 910 1.12 43.64 -28.58
CA VAL A 910 0.70 42.51 -27.78
C VAL A 910 0.23 42.90 -26.37
N CYS A 911 0.66 44.08 -25.85
CA CYS A 911 0.20 44.55 -24.52
C CYS A 911 -1.29 44.89 -24.48
N SER A 912 -1.90 45.08 -25.66
CA SER A 912 -3.35 45.31 -25.80
C SER A 912 -4.17 44.06 -26.09
N ALA A 913 -3.50 42.90 -26.18
CA ALA A 913 -4.20 41.61 -26.40
C ALA A 913 -4.93 41.17 -25.13
N ASP A 914 -6.00 40.42 -25.31
CA ASP A 914 -6.67 39.73 -24.19
C ASP A 914 -5.70 38.68 -23.60
N PRO A 915 -5.38 38.74 -22.30
CA PRO A 915 -4.49 37.78 -21.65
C PRO A 915 -4.90 36.33 -21.78
N ASN A 916 -6.19 36.06 -22.03
CA ASN A 916 -6.70 34.71 -22.25
C ASN A 916 -6.43 34.18 -23.67
N THR A 917 -5.98 35.02 -24.57
CA THR A 917 -5.75 34.67 -25.99
C THR A 917 -4.26 34.68 -26.38
N VAL A 918 -3.37 35.17 -25.52
CA VAL A 918 -1.93 35.14 -25.79
C VAL A 918 -1.39 33.70 -25.60
N PRO A 919 -0.31 33.33 -26.34
CA PRO A 919 0.27 31.99 -26.21
C PRO A 919 0.81 31.78 -24.80
N LYS A 920 0.45 30.68 -24.16
CA LYS A 920 1.01 30.25 -22.88
C LYS A 920 2.36 29.54 -23.11
N ALA A 921 3.28 30.27 -23.74
CA ALA A 921 4.65 29.83 -24.01
C ALA A 921 5.59 30.98 -23.59
N VAL A 922 6.40 30.73 -22.56
CA VAL A 922 7.35 31.74 -22.02
C VAL A 922 8.65 31.69 -22.78
N ASP A 923 9.06 30.46 -23.12
CA ASP A 923 10.23 30.16 -23.90
C ASP A 923 9.99 28.98 -24.85
N VAL A 924 10.58 28.98 -26.03
CA VAL A 924 10.47 27.92 -27.03
C VAL A 924 11.80 27.73 -27.76
N LEU A 925 12.12 26.44 -28.01
CA LEU A 925 13.30 26.12 -28.82
C LEU A 925 13.08 26.54 -30.29
N THR A 926 13.85 27.48 -30.79
CA THR A 926 13.69 27.99 -32.14
C THR A 926 14.76 27.43 -33.11
N PRO A 927 14.38 27.12 -34.37
CA PRO A 927 15.38 26.84 -35.42
C PRO A 927 16.27 28.04 -35.72
N ALA A 928 17.47 27.80 -36.21
CA ALA A 928 18.41 28.88 -36.58
C ALA A 928 17.76 29.87 -37.54
N GLY A 929 17.80 31.15 -37.16
CA GLY A 929 17.25 32.27 -37.94
C GLY A 929 15.77 32.54 -37.70
N VAL A 930 15.09 31.81 -36.84
CA VAL A 930 13.73 32.13 -36.38
C VAL A 930 13.82 32.98 -35.10
N SER A 931 13.00 34.00 -35.01
CA SER A 931 12.91 34.88 -33.84
C SER A 931 11.73 34.41 -32.96
N GLN A 932 12.01 33.96 -31.73
CA GLN A 932 10.99 33.62 -30.77
C GLN A 932 9.95 34.74 -30.58
N ALA A 933 10.42 35.97 -30.43
CA ALA A 933 9.55 37.13 -30.24
C ALA A 933 8.56 37.33 -31.41
N THR A 934 8.97 37.02 -32.65
CA THR A 934 8.10 37.09 -33.81
C THR A 934 7.17 35.87 -33.90
N GLU A 935 7.69 34.72 -33.60
CA GLU A 935 6.93 33.42 -33.65
C GLU A 935 5.79 33.38 -32.62
N LEU A 936 6.02 33.96 -31.44
CA LEU A 936 5.05 33.98 -30.34
C LEU A 936 4.17 35.23 -30.31
N ASP A 937 4.33 36.18 -31.26
CA ASP A 937 3.50 37.40 -31.29
C ASP A 937 2.15 37.17 -31.99
N PRO A 938 1.03 37.06 -31.25
CA PRO A 938 -0.29 36.82 -31.83
C PRO A 938 -0.82 38.01 -32.63
N THR A 939 -0.17 39.17 -32.58
CA THR A 939 -0.58 40.38 -33.33
C THR A 939 -0.06 40.37 -34.76
N VAL A 940 0.93 39.54 -35.06
CA VAL A 940 1.48 39.40 -36.44
C VAL A 940 0.90 38.20 -37.19
N GLY A 941 0.25 37.28 -36.52
CA GLY A 941 -0.39 36.11 -37.14
C GLY A 941 -0.74 35.00 -36.16
N PRO A 942 -1.32 33.88 -36.65
CA PRO A 942 -1.51 32.69 -35.81
C PRO A 942 -0.16 32.15 -35.30
N VAL A 943 -0.06 31.92 -34.00
CA VAL A 943 1.16 31.38 -33.37
C VAL A 943 1.33 29.91 -33.74
N ALA A 944 2.42 29.58 -34.42
CA ALA A 944 2.75 28.24 -34.89
C ALA A 944 4.23 27.92 -34.68
N ILE A 945 4.53 27.16 -33.64
CA ILE A 945 5.88 26.85 -33.17
C ILE A 945 6.59 25.90 -34.14
N GLN A 946 7.77 26.31 -34.60
CA GLN A 946 8.59 25.60 -35.59
C GLN A 946 9.38 24.48 -34.90
N PRO A 947 9.56 23.31 -35.54
CA PRO A 947 10.43 22.27 -35.01
C PRO A 947 11.91 22.56 -35.27
N VAL A 948 12.77 22.18 -34.37
CA VAL A 948 14.15 21.88 -34.63
C VAL A 948 14.30 20.45 -35.14
N THR A 949 15.03 20.21 -36.23
CA THR A 949 15.10 18.90 -36.89
C THR A 949 16.47 18.26 -36.73
N VAL A 950 16.49 16.94 -36.58
CA VAL A 950 17.72 16.13 -36.68
C VAL A 950 18.20 16.15 -38.11
N PRO A 951 19.45 16.55 -38.36
CA PRO A 951 20.04 16.65 -39.69
C PRO A 951 20.02 15.38 -40.55
#